data_139ff8e7e04f95781766f4c3d6a6fbda
#
_entry.id   139ff8e7e04f95781766f4c3d6a6fbda
#
_cell.length_a   1.000
_cell.length_b   1.000
_cell.length_c   1.000
_cell.angle_alpha   90.00
_cell.angle_beta   90.00
_cell.angle_gamma   90.00
#
_symmetry.space_group_name_H-M   'P 1'
#
loop_
_entity.id
_entity.type
_entity.pdbx_description
1 polymer ?
#
loop_
_entity_poly.entity_id
_entity_poly.type
_entity_poly.pdbx_seq_one_letter_code
_entity_poly.pdbx_strand_id
1 'polypeptide(L)'
;MINFRYIGYGTSFIAEYSGKNNQKKDYLYIFNDNRMKSIFSKKMRWNFFNAQPTLLTFNELKEQIFYTDKVILKEAKRILAFYTSIPKDIKEELGIKSYYDVIDFANDFFDYYREIKINKVDKIENIQNWQEKYFLHFEKIKESFDRLLEKYNYIPSDWIEDLQYYKKDFFGRFNKIIFVDIVEFEKVYRDIIVDLGEEKEVEIALQMEKGSFNEENLKFAETILPETSPSNIFIYQSKDELEESMSLIYLLKEKAKKGEFYSPAPENSEFFNLFPFYFGKSQAVTMNDTKLYAFLNVQLNLLLNMEERLGETYNLLEFEKAFENRAFKEYYSLTEEDIRLIKKISSNFYQYISLDILHSNEVQYLIGEDIGFTKKLEKIFKDFSSILKLKSVDELYNYFKNEISLDKFIQKEYGDVFEKFFEIFGIMKENENMSIHKSFKSYFDGNLGIALLKLTIQYMKDIAVTSNEKVDSERVIIKNIESALYANETKHLFRDQGRFSKTNFFIDITSDLMPGNIKDNLIFTEKQRKELNLTTKEEKREIKKYRFFQMIFTNRNSVIFTKKNEDKGIDISPFIDELCIKYDLKINSAPIELNKSIEILKKSIPSSVIGNLEFKKGEFSKEESDFKDNRLNIGAYDYDNLVKCPLKFYFQKLAQLIPEKDSEVDYLNKQFLGTMVHKILENIVRDIWKEVLSKGIYEIDREIIVEAINREIKNNRSKILVQMDIYLQEILIPLLSENIEIFFKKLASKYRNINIRRFQGEKDAGKNTPFIQDKIDVYLRGKADLVIESDMGNEIIDYKTGGAQEAQLDYYSIILFGDETKAEKTIFNVIKGDMKAPNKVELTKEGLKENILEFLDNPFYIRNEKKNVCENNGHSCEYIDICGKKRDL
;
A
#
# COMPACT_ATOMS: atom_id res chain seq x y z
N MET A 1 2.44 53.67 -12.45
CA MET A 1 1.74 53.16 -13.66
C MET A 1 2.04 51.68 -13.82
N ILE A 2 0.98 50.88 -14.05
CA ILE A 2 1.12 49.42 -14.26
C ILE A 2 1.13 49.20 -15.78
N ASN A 3 2.13 48.51 -16.26
CA ASN A 3 2.31 48.18 -17.68
C ASN A 3 2.13 46.66 -17.90
N PHE A 4 1.40 46.27 -18.92
CA PHE A 4 1.22 44.86 -19.28
C PHE A 4 2.02 44.55 -20.53
N ARG A 5 2.82 43.49 -20.49
CA ARG A 5 3.62 43.00 -21.60
C ARG A 5 3.25 41.58 -21.96
N TYR A 6 2.58 41.46 -23.07
CA TYR A 6 2.21 40.15 -23.61
C TYR A 6 3.31 39.63 -24.53
N ILE A 7 3.80 38.42 -24.25
CA ILE A 7 4.91 37.76 -24.94
C ILE A 7 4.35 36.54 -25.66
N GLY A 8 4.60 36.44 -26.96
CA GLY A 8 4.16 35.30 -27.74
C GLY A 8 4.84 33.99 -27.31
N TYR A 9 4.17 32.85 -27.41
CA TYR A 9 4.67 31.56 -26.99
C TYR A 9 6.01 31.13 -27.60
N GLY A 10 6.33 31.61 -28.82
CA GLY A 10 7.62 31.35 -29.47
C GLY A 10 8.79 32.17 -28.95
N THR A 11 8.56 33.14 -28.06
CA THR A 11 9.56 34.07 -27.54
C THR A 11 9.94 33.71 -26.10
N SER A 12 11.25 33.69 -25.80
CA SER A 12 11.77 33.44 -24.47
C SER A 12 11.72 34.69 -23.59
N PHE A 13 11.25 34.60 -22.36
CA PHE A 13 11.33 35.65 -21.36
C PHE A 13 12.80 36.10 -21.16
N ILE A 14 13.76 35.16 -21.12
CA ILE A 14 15.16 35.47 -20.99
C ILE A 14 15.67 36.27 -22.16
N ALA A 15 15.29 35.91 -23.39
CA ALA A 15 15.70 36.67 -24.57
C ALA A 15 15.18 38.10 -24.51
N GLU A 16 13.97 38.30 -24.02
CA GLU A 16 13.31 39.60 -23.91
C GLU A 16 13.95 40.50 -22.85
N TYR A 17 14.32 39.95 -21.70
CA TYR A 17 14.80 40.70 -20.56
C TYR A 17 16.33 40.64 -20.36
N SER A 18 17.09 39.82 -21.09
CA SER A 18 18.55 39.70 -20.93
C SER A 18 19.35 40.86 -21.56
N GLY A 19 18.71 41.81 -22.21
CA GLY A 19 19.36 43.00 -22.79
C GLY A 19 19.99 43.93 -21.72
N LYS A 20 21.09 44.63 -22.04
CA LYS A 20 21.80 45.52 -21.11
C LYS A 20 20.93 46.58 -20.43
N ASN A 21 19.88 47.05 -21.12
CA ASN A 21 18.97 48.06 -20.59
C ASN A 21 18.06 47.53 -19.46
N ASN A 22 17.89 46.22 -19.38
CA ASN A 22 17.04 45.53 -18.40
C ASN A 22 17.83 44.97 -17.18
N GLN A 23 19.18 45.17 -17.17
CA GLN A 23 20.04 44.65 -16.11
C GLN A 23 20.54 45.82 -15.22
N LYS A 24 19.61 46.51 -14.54
CA LYS A 24 19.94 47.61 -13.62
C LYS A 24 19.82 47.15 -12.18
N LYS A 25 20.65 47.70 -11.29
CA LYS A 25 20.68 47.37 -9.85
C LYS A 25 19.36 47.71 -9.14
N ASP A 26 18.64 48.68 -9.63
CA ASP A 26 17.39 49.20 -9.11
C ASP A 26 16.14 48.52 -9.74
N TYR A 27 16.35 47.37 -10.38
CA TYR A 27 15.28 46.54 -10.88
C TYR A 27 15.05 45.32 -9.98
N LEU A 28 13.76 45.00 -9.76
CA LEU A 28 13.32 43.80 -9.05
C LEU A 28 12.54 42.92 -10.01
N TYR A 29 12.99 41.68 -10.20
CA TYR A 29 12.28 40.64 -10.93
C TYR A 29 11.67 39.66 -9.95
N ILE A 30 10.39 39.38 -10.15
CA ILE A 30 9.60 38.44 -9.33
C ILE A 30 9.10 37.34 -10.23
N PHE A 31 9.55 36.12 -10.01
CA PHE A 31 9.26 34.95 -10.81
C PHE A 31 8.21 34.06 -10.16
N ASN A 32 7.43 33.35 -10.98
CA ASN A 32 6.46 32.39 -10.48
C ASN A 32 7.13 31.23 -9.72
N ASP A 33 8.27 30.72 -10.21
CA ASP A 33 8.99 29.61 -9.59
C ASP A 33 10.52 29.76 -9.58
N ASN A 34 11.17 28.85 -8.81
CA ASN A 34 12.63 28.85 -8.62
C ASN A 34 13.39 28.42 -9.88
N ARG A 35 12.78 27.67 -10.80
CA ARG A 35 13.44 27.23 -12.05
C ARG A 35 13.69 28.43 -12.95
N MET A 36 12.65 29.22 -13.20
CA MET A 36 12.75 30.42 -14.00
C MET A 36 13.77 31.40 -13.42
N LYS A 37 13.70 31.65 -12.10
CA LYS A 37 14.70 32.47 -11.37
C LYS A 37 16.13 31.96 -11.56
N SER A 38 16.34 30.63 -11.40
CA SER A 38 17.67 30.01 -11.55
C SER A 38 18.22 30.14 -12.98
N ILE A 39 17.38 29.89 -13.99
CA ILE A 39 17.76 30.01 -15.39
C ILE A 39 18.12 31.46 -15.71
N PHE A 40 17.33 32.42 -15.25
CA PHE A 40 17.56 33.86 -15.42
C PHE A 40 18.84 34.30 -14.72
N SER A 41 19.07 33.88 -13.49
CA SER A 41 20.31 34.15 -12.73
C SER A 41 21.55 33.61 -13.43
N LYS A 42 21.51 32.38 -13.98
CA LYS A 42 22.63 31.79 -14.74
C LYS A 42 22.97 32.66 -15.95
N LYS A 43 21.97 33.15 -16.69
CA LYS A 43 22.17 34.01 -17.86
C LYS A 43 22.78 35.33 -17.47
N MET A 44 22.36 35.95 -16.35
CA MET A 44 22.87 37.25 -15.92
C MET A 44 24.30 37.20 -15.37
N ARG A 45 24.75 36.13 -14.79
CA ARG A 45 26.11 35.94 -14.25
C ARG A 45 27.24 36.08 -15.30
N TRP A 46 26.90 36.04 -16.58
CA TRP A 46 27.91 36.20 -17.64
C TRP A 46 28.39 37.64 -17.85
N ASN A 47 27.76 38.63 -17.17
CA ASN A 47 28.14 40.06 -17.24
C ASN A 47 28.79 40.47 -15.91
N PHE A 48 30.04 40.07 -15.69
CA PHE A 48 30.79 40.29 -14.45
C PHE A 48 30.95 41.75 -13.99
N PHE A 49 30.71 42.75 -14.85
CA PHE A 49 31.06 44.15 -14.57
C PHE A 49 29.87 45.07 -14.27
N ASN A 50 28.62 44.57 -14.37
CA ASN A 50 27.46 45.39 -14.10
C ASN A 50 26.79 44.99 -12.77
N ALA A 51 26.31 45.99 -12.04
CA ALA A 51 25.47 45.76 -10.86
C ALA A 51 24.21 44.99 -11.30
N GLN A 52 23.95 43.86 -10.66
CA GLN A 52 22.84 42.94 -11.04
C GLN A 52 21.51 43.36 -10.42
N PRO A 53 20.38 43.13 -11.09
CA PRO A 53 19.05 43.30 -10.51
C PRO A 53 18.83 42.30 -9.36
N THR A 54 17.85 42.58 -8.52
CA THR A 54 17.38 41.65 -7.49
C THR A 54 16.40 40.66 -8.13
N LEU A 55 16.59 39.38 -7.85
CA LEU A 55 15.77 38.29 -8.39
C LEU A 55 15.12 37.52 -7.22
N LEU A 56 13.83 37.52 -7.17
CA LEU A 56 13.03 36.77 -6.16
C LEU A 56 11.98 35.87 -6.82
N THR A 57 11.65 34.81 -6.17
CA THR A 57 10.36 34.13 -6.44
C THR A 57 9.24 34.88 -5.73
N PHE A 58 8.00 34.62 -6.12
CA PHE A 58 6.84 35.22 -5.47
C PHE A 58 6.77 34.83 -3.98
N ASN A 59 7.13 33.60 -3.64
CA ASN A 59 7.18 33.15 -2.24
C ASN A 59 8.31 33.86 -1.45
N GLU A 60 9.48 34.03 -2.04
CA GLU A 60 10.55 34.80 -1.40
C GLU A 60 10.19 36.30 -1.24
N LEU A 61 9.41 36.85 -2.17
CA LEU A 61 8.88 38.21 -2.01
C LEU A 61 7.96 38.28 -0.79
N LYS A 62 7.05 37.35 -0.61
CA LYS A 62 6.13 37.28 0.54
C LYS A 62 6.90 37.34 1.86
N GLU A 63 7.97 36.58 1.98
CA GLU A 63 8.83 36.57 3.17
C GLU A 63 9.59 37.94 3.41
N GLN A 64 9.80 38.72 2.39
CA GLN A 64 10.49 40.03 2.49
C GLN A 64 9.54 41.17 2.82
N ILE A 65 8.27 41.10 2.38
CA ILE A 65 7.34 42.23 2.48
C ILE A 65 6.39 42.14 3.68
N PHE A 66 6.20 40.95 4.28
CA PHE A 66 5.40 40.80 5.49
C PHE A 66 6.33 40.54 6.68
N TYR A 67 6.13 41.31 7.72
CA TYR A 67 6.96 41.21 8.92
C TYR A 67 6.13 41.30 10.18
N THR A 68 6.46 40.46 11.16
CA THR A 68 5.86 40.46 12.48
C THR A 68 6.93 40.18 13.52
N ASP A 69 6.74 40.70 14.74
CA ASP A 69 7.54 40.40 15.92
C ASP A 69 7.07 39.15 16.65
N LYS A 70 5.97 38.57 16.21
CA LYS A 70 5.41 37.34 16.78
C LYS A 70 6.18 36.11 16.30
N VAL A 71 6.15 35.05 17.11
CA VAL A 71 6.71 33.76 16.73
C VAL A 71 5.80 33.07 15.73
N ILE A 72 6.35 32.73 14.56
CA ILE A 72 5.59 32.14 13.46
C ILE A 72 5.41 30.64 13.66
N LEU A 73 4.18 30.19 13.68
CA LEU A 73 3.83 28.77 13.71
C LEU A 73 3.72 28.24 12.29
N LYS A 74 4.63 27.32 11.92
CA LYS A 74 4.63 26.61 10.62
C LYS A 74 4.26 25.15 10.82
N GLU A 75 3.70 24.53 9.79
CA GLU A 75 3.46 23.08 9.70
C GLU A 75 2.85 22.47 10.97
N ALA A 76 3.50 21.45 11.53
CA ALA A 76 2.98 20.75 12.71
C ALA A 76 2.82 21.64 13.95
N LYS A 77 3.65 22.69 14.10
CA LYS A 77 3.51 23.64 15.24
C LYS A 77 2.14 24.32 15.25
N ARG A 78 1.64 24.73 14.07
CA ARG A 78 0.30 25.35 13.97
C ARG A 78 -0.82 24.33 14.28
N ILE A 79 -0.68 23.07 13.84
CA ILE A 79 -1.67 22.01 14.09
C ILE A 79 -1.68 21.62 15.58
N LEU A 80 -0.51 21.54 16.24
CA LEU A 80 -0.42 21.30 17.69
C LEU A 80 -1.09 22.43 18.50
N ALA A 81 -0.85 23.69 18.12
CA ALA A 81 -1.51 24.83 18.74
C ALA A 81 -3.03 24.79 18.51
N PHE A 82 -3.46 24.44 17.30
CA PHE A 82 -4.87 24.26 16.96
C PHE A 82 -5.50 23.15 17.80
N TYR A 83 -4.91 21.94 17.85
CA TYR A 83 -5.41 20.85 18.68
C TYR A 83 -5.59 21.25 20.15
N THR A 84 -4.64 22.04 20.70
CA THR A 84 -4.70 22.54 22.07
C THR A 84 -5.89 23.49 22.30
N SER A 85 -6.26 24.26 21.28
CA SER A 85 -7.32 25.26 21.35
C SER A 85 -8.72 24.72 21.15
N ILE A 86 -8.88 23.50 20.62
CA ILE A 86 -10.20 22.91 20.39
C ILE A 86 -10.91 22.67 21.73
N PRO A 87 -12.11 23.25 21.95
CA PRO A 87 -12.92 23.01 23.15
C PRO A 87 -13.22 21.51 23.33
N LYS A 88 -13.39 21.10 24.59
CA LYS A 88 -13.59 19.70 24.96
C LYS A 88 -14.87 19.11 24.36
N ASP A 89 -15.96 19.89 24.38
CA ASP A 89 -17.26 19.54 23.81
C ASP A 89 -17.14 19.25 22.31
N ILE A 90 -16.39 20.06 21.57
CA ILE A 90 -16.15 19.86 20.12
C ILE A 90 -15.26 18.62 19.89
N LYS A 91 -14.23 18.38 20.72
CA LYS A 91 -13.43 17.15 20.62
C LYS A 91 -14.26 15.89 20.79
N GLU A 92 -15.13 15.88 21.78
CA GLU A 92 -16.03 14.76 22.06
C GLU A 92 -17.06 14.56 20.93
N GLU A 93 -17.63 15.64 20.42
CA GLU A 93 -18.62 15.61 19.33
C GLU A 93 -18.01 15.08 18.01
N LEU A 94 -16.79 15.48 17.67
CA LEU A 94 -16.08 15.09 16.45
C LEU A 94 -15.25 13.80 16.61
N GLY A 95 -15.23 13.20 17.82
CA GLY A 95 -14.48 11.99 18.10
C GLY A 95 -12.95 12.17 18.05
N ILE A 96 -12.47 13.41 18.29
CA ILE A 96 -11.04 13.76 18.24
C ILE A 96 -10.34 13.25 19.49
N LYS A 97 -9.41 12.31 19.34
CA LYS A 97 -8.61 11.71 20.41
C LYS A 97 -7.15 12.10 20.34
N SER A 98 -6.60 12.31 19.13
CA SER A 98 -5.20 12.56 18.92
C SER A 98 -4.91 13.69 17.92
N TYR A 99 -3.64 14.12 17.89
CA TYR A 99 -3.12 15.05 16.88
C TYR A 99 -3.42 14.60 15.44
N TYR A 100 -3.38 13.28 15.18
CA TYR A 100 -3.61 12.76 13.84
C TYR A 100 -5.03 12.91 13.34
N ASP A 101 -6.00 12.96 14.27
CA ASP A 101 -7.43 13.06 13.94
C ASP A 101 -7.83 14.49 13.49
N VAL A 102 -6.96 15.49 13.74
CA VAL A 102 -7.27 16.89 13.44
C VAL A 102 -6.51 17.48 12.26
N ILE A 103 -5.60 16.74 11.63
CA ILE A 103 -4.70 17.30 10.62
C ILE A 103 -5.49 17.91 9.46
N ASP A 104 -6.41 17.17 8.88
CA ASP A 104 -7.21 17.62 7.73
C ASP A 104 -8.17 18.74 8.17
N PHE A 105 -8.86 18.58 9.31
CA PHE A 105 -9.75 19.59 9.86
C PHE A 105 -9.02 20.89 10.22
N ALA A 106 -7.78 20.81 10.71
CA ALA A 106 -6.94 21.96 10.97
C ALA A 106 -6.52 22.66 9.67
N ASN A 107 -6.16 21.91 8.64
CA ASN A 107 -5.83 22.48 7.33
C ASN A 107 -7.04 23.21 6.73
N ASP A 108 -8.24 22.61 6.79
CA ASP A 108 -9.47 23.27 6.34
C ASP A 108 -9.73 24.58 7.10
N PHE A 109 -9.52 24.57 8.43
CA PHE A 109 -9.63 25.76 9.26
C PHE A 109 -8.65 26.87 8.87
N PHE A 110 -7.37 26.53 8.68
CA PHE A 110 -6.36 27.51 8.30
C PHE A 110 -6.59 28.04 6.89
N ASP A 111 -6.94 27.18 5.95
CA ASP A 111 -7.24 27.55 4.55
C ASP A 111 -8.46 28.46 4.48
N TYR A 112 -9.52 28.16 5.26
CA TYR A 112 -10.71 28.99 5.36
C TYR A 112 -10.39 30.41 5.84
N TYR A 113 -9.73 30.54 6.98
CA TYR A 113 -9.41 31.86 7.52
C TYR A 113 -8.37 32.60 6.69
N ARG A 114 -7.41 31.91 6.07
CA ARG A 114 -6.49 32.51 5.11
C ARG A 114 -7.25 33.06 3.90
N GLU A 115 -8.14 32.24 3.31
CA GLU A 115 -8.88 32.64 2.12
C GLU A 115 -9.77 33.85 2.34
N ILE A 116 -10.48 33.90 3.46
CA ILE A 116 -11.29 35.06 3.89
C ILE A 116 -10.40 36.30 4.03
N LYS A 117 -9.30 36.16 4.76
CA LYS A 117 -8.43 37.29 5.10
C LYS A 117 -7.72 37.85 3.89
N ILE A 118 -7.11 37.01 3.08
CA ILE A 118 -6.33 37.44 1.90
C ILE A 118 -7.21 38.02 0.78
N ASN A 119 -8.48 37.62 0.71
CA ASN A 119 -9.47 38.16 -0.23
C ASN A 119 -10.37 39.24 0.39
N LYS A 120 -10.16 39.59 1.65
CA LYS A 120 -10.93 40.64 2.39
C LYS A 120 -12.42 40.39 2.33
N VAL A 121 -12.85 39.17 2.67
CA VAL A 121 -14.27 38.79 2.72
C VAL A 121 -14.83 39.21 4.07
N ASP A 122 -15.74 40.19 4.06
CA ASP A 122 -16.34 40.72 5.31
C ASP A 122 -17.56 39.92 5.77
N LYS A 123 -18.36 39.37 4.84
CA LYS A 123 -19.62 38.68 5.15
C LYS A 123 -19.84 37.52 4.18
N ILE A 124 -20.31 36.40 4.73
CA ILE A 124 -20.74 35.24 3.95
C ILE A 124 -22.27 35.22 3.95
N GLU A 125 -22.84 35.28 2.74
CA GLU A 125 -24.28 35.17 2.55
C GLU A 125 -24.65 33.77 2.03
N ASN A 126 -25.94 33.41 2.08
CA ASN A 126 -26.46 32.14 1.57
C ASN A 126 -25.79 30.88 2.19
N ILE A 127 -25.59 30.90 3.52
CA ILE A 127 -25.06 29.76 4.28
C ILE A 127 -26.03 28.57 4.15
N GLN A 128 -25.52 27.38 3.78
CA GLN A 128 -26.31 26.16 3.70
C GLN A 128 -26.42 25.49 5.08
N ASN A 129 -27.48 24.74 5.35
CA ASN A 129 -27.74 24.11 6.66
C ASN A 129 -26.56 23.23 7.13
N TRP A 130 -25.86 22.52 6.22
CA TRP A 130 -24.71 21.72 6.57
C TRP A 130 -23.47 22.56 6.93
N GLN A 131 -23.35 23.78 6.39
CA GLN A 131 -22.25 24.70 6.69
C GLN A 131 -22.42 25.38 8.06
N GLU A 132 -23.66 25.62 8.50
CA GLU A 132 -23.94 26.35 9.75
C GLU A 132 -23.21 25.72 10.95
N LYS A 133 -23.27 24.39 11.07
CA LYS A 133 -22.62 23.66 12.15
C LYS A 133 -21.09 23.76 12.05
N TYR A 134 -20.56 23.69 10.83
CA TYR A 134 -19.13 23.77 10.55
C TYR A 134 -18.57 25.16 10.90
N PHE A 135 -19.27 26.21 10.49
CA PHE A 135 -18.88 27.59 10.81
C PHE A 135 -18.97 27.87 12.32
N LEU A 136 -20.01 27.38 12.99
CA LEU A 136 -20.14 27.52 14.45
C LEU A 136 -18.94 26.85 15.17
N HIS A 137 -18.51 25.68 14.73
CA HIS A 137 -17.32 25.05 15.28
C HIS A 137 -16.07 25.89 15.02
N PHE A 138 -15.90 26.38 13.78
CA PHE A 138 -14.77 27.23 13.42
C PHE A 138 -14.73 28.53 14.24
N GLU A 139 -15.85 29.20 14.47
CA GLU A 139 -15.91 30.41 15.29
C GLU A 139 -15.51 30.13 16.74
N LYS A 140 -16.07 29.10 17.37
CA LYS A 140 -15.74 28.72 18.76
C LYS A 140 -14.27 28.35 18.91
N ILE A 141 -13.72 27.58 17.93
CA ILE A 141 -12.31 27.21 17.93
C ILE A 141 -11.44 28.46 17.72
N LYS A 142 -11.84 29.36 16.80
CA LYS A 142 -11.14 30.60 16.52
C LYS A 142 -10.96 31.48 17.74
N GLU A 143 -12.04 31.68 18.52
CA GLU A 143 -11.99 32.44 19.78
C GLU A 143 -10.98 31.84 20.77
N SER A 144 -10.96 30.50 20.90
CA SER A 144 -10.04 29.82 21.80
C SER A 144 -8.61 29.85 21.27
N PHE A 145 -8.45 29.75 19.96
CA PHE A 145 -7.15 29.78 19.28
C PHE A 145 -6.54 31.19 19.35
N ASP A 146 -7.33 32.24 19.12
CA ASP A 146 -6.84 33.63 19.24
C ASP A 146 -6.34 33.94 20.64
N ARG A 147 -7.06 33.50 21.67
CA ARG A 147 -6.58 33.63 23.05
C ARG A 147 -5.27 32.92 23.31
N LEU A 148 -5.08 31.75 22.71
CA LEU A 148 -3.82 31.01 22.78
C LEU A 148 -2.70 31.74 22.04
N LEU A 149 -2.95 32.25 20.84
CA LEU A 149 -2.00 33.00 20.04
C LEU A 149 -1.52 34.27 20.76
N GLU A 150 -2.45 35.03 21.33
CA GLU A 150 -2.12 36.22 22.12
C GLU A 150 -1.28 35.88 23.36
N LYS A 151 -1.69 34.87 24.13
CA LYS A 151 -1.00 34.44 25.34
C LYS A 151 0.47 34.08 25.11
N TYR A 152 0.80 33.45 23.98
CA TYR A 152 2.15 32.97 23.69
C TYR A 152 2.90 33.80 22.64
N ASN A 153 2.30 34.91 22.22
CA ASN A 153 2.82 35.78 21.15
C ASN A 153 3.11 35.01 19.84
N TYR A 154 2.15 34.16 19.43
CA TYR A 154 2.22 33.33 18.23
C TYR A 154 1.40 33.91 17.08
N ILE A 155 1.76 33.53 15.84
CA ILE A 155 0.96 33.77 14.64
C ILE A 155 1.13 32.59 13.68
N PRO A 156 0.04 32.02 13.10
CA PRO A 156 0.14 31.04 12.02
C PRO A 156 0.79 31.65 10.77
N SER A 157 1.66 30.91 10.11
CA SER A 157 2.34 31.34 8.88
C SER A 157 1.35 31.85 7.81
N ASP A 158 0.19 31.21 7.71
CA ASP A 158 -0.80 31.53 6.70
C ASP A 158 -1.56 32.85 6.96
N TRP A 159 -1.44 33.43 8.15
CA TRP A 159 -2.13 34.64 8.54
C TRP A 159 -1.26 35.89 8.54
N ILE A 160 0.00 35.76 8.16
CA ILE A 160 0.94 36.88 8.05
C ILE A 160 0.66 37.72 6.79
N GLU A 161 0.10 37.11 5.75
CA GLU A 161 -0.22 37.74 4.47
C GLU A 161 -1.42 38.71 4.60
N ASP A 162 -1.21 39.80 5.34
CA ASP A 162 -2.21 40.83 5.65
C ASP A 162 -1.55 42.21 5.60
N LEU A 163 -2.26 43.23 5.14
CA LEU A 163 -1.76 44.61 5.01
C LEU A 163 -1.26 45.19 6.33
N GLN A 164 -1.77 44.73 7.50
CA GLN A 164 -1.24 45.17 8.80
C GLN A 164 0.23 44.79 9.03
N TYR A 165 0.73 43.77 8.38
CA TYR A 165 2.11 43.28 8.47
C TYR A 165 2.94 43.68 7.26
N TYR A 166 2.33 44.35 6.26
CA TYR A 166 3.00 44.78 5.03
C TYR A 166 3.97 45.90 5.27
N LYS A 167 5.19 45.78 4.72
CA LYS A 167 6.27 46.78 4.77
C LYS A 167 6.60 47.27 3.37
N LYS A 168 6.13 48.45 3.05
CA LYS A 168 6.38 49.11 1.76
C LYS A 168 7.83 49.50 1.57
N ASP A 169 8.59 49.77 2.67
CA ASP A 169 9.99 50.23 2.66
C ASP A 169 10.93 49.29 1.90
N PHE A 170 10.58 47.98 1.85
CA PHE A 170 11.33 47.02 1.06
C PHE A 170 11.48 47.45 -0.41
N PHE A 171 10.44 48.03 -0.99
CA PHE A 171 10.43 48.47 -2.38
C PHE A 171 11.14 49.84 -2.60
N GLY A 172 11.50 50.57 -1.55
CA GLY A 172 12.09 51.89 -1.62
C GLY A 172 13.34 51.98 -2.50
N ARG A 173 14.14 50.93 -2.55
CA ARG A 173 15.37 50.82 -3.32
C ARG A 173 15.21 50.50 -4.82
N PHE A 174 13.98 50.15 -5.25
CA PHE A 174 13.71 49.74 -6.62
C PHE A 174 12.95 50.85 -7.36
N ASN A 175 13.34 51.10 -8.59
CA ASN A 175 12.63 52.01 -9.49
C ASN A 175 11.66 51.28 -10.39
N LYS A 176 11.97 50.02 -10.74
CA LYS A 176 11.13 49.18 -11.59
C LYS A 176 10.94 47.78 -10.95
N ILE A 177 9.72 47.31 -10.94
CA ILE A 177 9.29 46.00 -10.42
C ILE A 177 8.63 45.20 -11.55
N ILE A 178 9.13 44.02 -11.84
CA ILE A 178 8.69 43.20 -12.97
C ILE A 178 8.21 41.82 -12.45
N PHE A 179 6.93 41.56 -12.60
CA PHE A 179 6.32 40.24 -12.31
C PHE A 179 6.35 39.40 -13.59
N VAL A 180 7.02 38.24 -13.52
CA VAL A 180 7.26 37.38 -14.68
C VAL A 180 6.43 36.11 -14.58
N ASP A 181 5.49 35.96 -15.50
CA ASP A 181 4.61 34.79 -15.66
C ASP A 181 3.78 34.42 -14.41
N ILE A 182 3.37 35.46 -13.67
CA ILE A 182 2.42 35.29 -12.55
C ILE A 182 1.03 35.69 -13.06
N VAL A 183 0.11 34.72 -13.11
CA VAL A 183 -1.20 34.87 -13.75
C VAL A 183 -2.35 35.05 -12.76
N GLU A 184 -2.08 34.87 -11.48
CA GLU A 184 -3.09 34.98 -10.42
C GLU A 184 -2.54 35.77 -9.25
N PHE A 185 -3.28 36.77 -8.81
CA PHE A 185 -2.98 37.57 -7.64
C PHE A 185 -4.20 37.59 -6.73
N GLU A 186 -4.04 37.22 -5.48
CA GLU A 186 -5.06 37.35 -4.43
C GLU A 186 -5.27 38.83 -4.09
N LYS A 187 -6.41 39.19 -3.51
CA LYS A 187 -6.83 40.59 -3.32
C LYS A 187 -5.79 41.45 -2.59
N VAL A 188 -5.14 40.93 -1.54
CA VAL A 188 -4.09 41.65 -0.80
C VAL A 188 -2.92 42.03 -1.73
N TYR A 189 -2.49 41.12 -2.62
CA TYR A 189 -1.40 41.40 -3.54
C TYR A 189 -1.82 42.35 -4.67
N ARG A 190 -3.08 42.26 -5.13
CA ARG A 190 -3.63 43.23 -6.09
C ARG A 190 -3.58 44.64 -5.54
N ASP A 191 -4.00 44.80 -4.27
CA ASP A 191 -3.98 46.10 -3.63
C ASP A 191 -2.52 46.64 -3.47
N ILE A 192 -1.57 45.75 -3.11
CA ILE A 192 -0.15 46.10 -3.04
C ILE A 192 0.41 46.50 -4.43
N ILE A 193 0.06 45.76 -5.47
CA ILE A 193 0.54 46.07 -6.84
C ILE A 193 -0.02 47.39 -7.34
N VAL A 194 -1.31 47.68 -7.05
CA VAL A 194 -1.93 48.96 -7.42
C VAL A 194 -1.27 50.12 -6.66
N ASP A 195 -1.06 50.02 -5.34
CA ASP A 195 -0.36 50.99 -4.53
C ASP A 195 1.09 51.23 -5.02
N LEU A 196 1.81 50.20 -5.36
CA LEU A 196 3.15 50.30 -5.94
C LEU A 196 3.14 51.00 -7.30
N GLY A 197 2.12 50.76 -8.13
CA GLY A 197 1.94 51.34 -9.45
C GLY A 197 1.71 52.86 -9.43
N GLU A 198 1.29 53.43 -8.30
CA GLU A 198 1.18 54.86 -8.12
C GLU A 198 2.58 55.56 -8.02
N GLU A 199 3.55 54.92 -7.41
CA GLU A 199 4.86 55.49 -7.10
C GLU A 199 6.03 54.94 -7.94
N LYS A 200 5.87 53.73 -8.50
CA LYS A 200 6.91 52.96 -9.19
C LYS A 200 6.46 52.54 -10.59
N GLU A 201 7.43 52.20 -11.42
CA GLU A 201 7.14 51.51 -12.66
C GLU A 201 6.92 50.01 -12.34
N VAL A 202 5.70 49.56 -12.51
CA VAL A 202 5.33 48.15 -12.35
C VAL A 202 5.03 47.52 -13.72
N GLU A 203 5.65 46.41 -14.03
CA GLU A 203 5.41 45.67 -15.26
C GLU A 203 4.99 44.23 -14.95
N ILE A 204 3.91 43.77 -15.60
CA ILE A 204 3.43 42.36 -15.52
C ILE A 204 3.66 41.73 -16.90
N ALA A 205 4.63 40.82 -16.97
CA ALA A 205 5.02 40.12 -18.19
C ALA A 205 4.37 38.74 -18.24
N LEU A 206 3.55 38.47 -19.25
CA LEU A 206 2.72 37.28 -19.39
C LEU A 206 2.95 36.63 -20.76
N GLN A 207 3.10 35.31 -20.81
CA GLN A 207 3.26 34.56 -22.06
C GLN A 207 1.91 33.98 -22.52
N MET A 208 1.07 34.85 -23.02
CA MET A 208 -0.31 34.52 -23.47
C MET A 208 -0.80 35.49 -24.50
N GLU A 209 -1.94 35.17 -25.13
CA GLU A 209 -2.64 36.09 -26.03
C GLU A 209 -3.29 37.22 -25.22
N LYS A 210 -3.31 38.43 -25.81
CA LYS A 210 -3.96 39.59 -25.20
C LYS A 210 -5.47 39.29 -25.04
N GLY A 211 -6.02 39.60 -23.88
CA GLY A 211 -7.41 39.28 -23.52
C GLY A 211 -7.54 38.05 -22.58
N SER A 212 -6.54 37.18 -22.53
CA SER A 212 -6.54 36.06 -21.57
C SER A 212 -6.36 36.49 -20.11
N PHE A 213 -5.92 37.73 -19.87
CA PHE A 213 -5.75 38.33 -18.55
C PHE A 213 -6.58 39.61 -18.43
N ASN A 214 -7.32 39.69 -17.32
CA ASN A 214 -8.08 40.90 -16.99
C ASN A 214 -7.17 41.93 -16.32
N GLU A 215 -6.79 42.99 -17.05
CA GLU A 215 -5.83 44.00 -16.57
C GLU A 215 -6.39 44.87 -15.44
N GLU A 216 -7.71 45.04 -15.36
CA GLU A 216 -8.36 45.85 -14.30
C GLU A 216 -8.37 45.11 -12.98
N ASN A 217 -8.63 43.81 -12.99
CA ASN A 217 -8.79 42.99 -11.82
C ASN A 217 -7.52 42.20 -11.47
N LEU A 218 -6.46 42.28 -12.28
CA LEU A 218 -5.20 41.52 -12.14
C LEU A 218 -5.46 40.00 -11.96
N LYS A 219 -6.40 39.48 -12.76
CA LYS A 219 -6.79 38.06 -12.69
C LYS A 219 -6.72 37.43 -14.08
N PHE A 220 -6.42 36.14 -14.10
CA PHE A 220 -6.63 35.31 -15.29
C PHE A 220 -8.11 35.32 -15.66
N ALA A 221 -8.41 35.49 -16.94
CA ALA A 221 -9.79 35.55 -17.44
C ALA A 221 -10.19 34.23 -18.12
N GLU A 222 -9.58 33.92 -19.24
CA GLU A 222 -9.84 32.70 -20.01
C GLU A 222 -8.65 32.33 -20.88
N THR A 223 -8.61 31.08 -21.33
CA THR A 223 -7.56 30.61 -22.24
C THR A 223 -7.91 30.95 -23.68
N ILE A 224 -7.26 31.96 -24.23
CA ILE A 224 -7.36 32.31 -25.65
C ILE A 224 -6.24 31.60 -26.40
N LEU A 225 -6.61 30.76 -27.37
CA LEU A 225 -5.64 30.06 -28.22
C LEU A 225 -5.22 30.94 -29.40
N PRO A 226 -3.93 30.93 -29.80
CA PRO A 226 -3.44 31.63 -30.98
C PRO A 226 -4.22 31.20 -32.25
N GLU A 227 -4.32 32.10 -33.22
CA GLU A 227 -4.96 31.81 -34.53
C GLU A 227 -4.28 30.65 -35.25
N THR A 228 -2.96 30.60 -35.21
CA THR A 228 -2.14 29.53 -35.79
C THR A 228 -1.33 28.85 -34.72
N SER A 229 -1.24 27.51 -34.78
CA SER A 229 -0.45 26.77 -33.79
C SER A 229 1.01 27.16 -33.80
N PRO A 230 1.57 27.62 -32.65
CA PRO A 230 3.00 27.96 -32.55
C PRO A 230 3.92 26.74 -32.61
N SER A 231 3.39 25.53 -32.47
CA SER A 231 4.11 24.26 -32.38
C SER A 231 3.58 23.27 -33.43
N ASN A 232 4.45 22.39 -33.91
CA ASN A 232 4.03 21.20 -34.65
C ASN A 232 3.57 20.14 -33.64
N ILE A 233 2.29 19.84 -33.63
CA ILE A 233 1.67 18.94 -32.66
C ILE A 233 1.32 17.62 -33.33
N PHE A 234 1.76 16.51 -32.72
CA PHE A 234 1.42 15.14 -33.13
C PHE A 234 0.73 14.46 -31.96
N ILE A 235 -0.43 13.85 -32.18
CA ILE A 235 -1.22 13.20 -31.12
C ILE A 235 -1.37 11.73 -31.46
N TYR A 236 -1.04 10.87 -30.50
CA TYR A 236 -1.15 9.41 -30.58
C TYR A 236 -2.02 8.88 -29.47
N GLN A 237 -2.92 7.95 -29.81
CA GLN A 237 -3.77 7.25 -28.87
C GLN A 237 -3.31 5.80 -28.75
N SER A 238 -3.12 5.33 -27.54
CA SER A 238 -2.86 3.94 -27.16
C SER A 238 -4.05 3.34 -26.39
N LYS A 239 -4.12 2.01 -26.29
CA LYS A 239 -5.15 1.31 -25.52
C LYS A 239 -4.79 1.22 -24.05
N ASP A 240 -3.50 1.07 -23.78
CA ASP A 240 -2.96 0.86 -22.42
C ASP A 240 -1.50 1.34 -22.33
N GLU A 241 -0.93 1.23 -21.15
CA GLU A 241 0.46 1.61 -20.83
C GLU A 241 1.49 0.77 -21.59
N LEU A 242 1.18 -0.49 -21.85
CA LEU A 242 2.07 -1.37 -22.62
C LEU A 242 2.21 -0.89 -24.07
N GLU A 243 1.08 -0.61 -24.73
CA GLU A 243 1.06 -0.10 -26.10
C GLU A 243 1.76 1.27 -26.20
N GLU A 244 1.52 2.15 -25.23
CA GLU A 244 2.17 3.46 -25.13
C GLU A 244 3.69 3.33 -24.99
N SER A 245 4.15 2.49 -24.05
CA SER A 245 5.57 2.24 -23.78
C SER A 245 6.29 1.66 -25.02
N MET A 246 5.67 0.68 -25.66
CA MET A 246 6.23 0.05 -26.86
C MET A 246 6.30 1.04 -28.03
N SER A 247 5.30 1.91 -28.16
CA SER A 247 5.27 2.97 -29.18
C SER A 247 6.38 4.00 -28.95
N LEU A 248 6.59 4.42 -27.70
CA LEU A 248 7.71 5.31 -27.35
C LEU A 248 9.07 4.68 -27.65
N ILE A 249 9.30 3.42 -27.28
CA ILE A 249 10.53 2.69 -27.58
C ILE A 249 10.76 2.61 -29.09
N TYR A 250 9.72 2.32 -29.86
CA TYR A 250 9.77 2.30 -31.31
C TYR A 250 10.19 3.65 -31.90
N LEU A 251 9.56 4.75 -31.46
CA LEU A 251 9.91 6.09 -31.92
C LEU A 251 11.35 6.48 -31.57
N LEU A 252 11.83 6.09 -30.40
CA LEU A 252 13.19 6.40 -29.95
C LEU A 252 14.26 5.61 -30.72
N LYS A 253 14.07 4.32 -30.91
CA LYS A 253 15.09 3.42 -31.48
C LYS A 253 15.05 3.38 -33.01
N GLU A 254 13.87 3.21 -33.60
CA GLU A 254 13.72 3.07 -35.06
C GLU A 254 13.64 4.41 -35.78
N LYS A 255 12.97 5.39 -35.21
CA LYS A 255 12.85 6.74 -35.82
C LYS A 255 13.93 7.71 -35.38
N ALA A 256 14.85 7.27 -34.48
CA ALA A 256 15.95 8.09 -33.93
C ALA A 256 15.50 9.46 -33.41
N LYS A 257 14.26 9.56 -32.93
CA LYS A 257 13.71 10.82 -32.35
C LYS A 257 14.35 11.02 -30.98
N LYS A 258 15.04 12.13 -30.81
CA LYS A 258 15.58 12.59 -29.53
C LYS A 258 14.66 13.65 -28.93
N GLY A 259 14.40 13.56 -27.61
CA GLY A 259 13.52 14.52 -26.97
C GLY A 259 13.60 14.45 -25.45
N GLU A 260 12.76 15.24 -24.84
CA GLU A 260 12.51 15.23 -23.39
C GLU A 260 11.10 14.69 -23.13
N PHE A 261 10.94 13.98 -22.01
CA PHE A 261 9.73 13.21 -21.69
C PHE A 261 9.11 13.76 -20.42
N TYR A 262 7.81 13.98 -20.47
CA TYR A 262 7.04 14.60 -19.40
C TYR A 262 5.73 13.83 -19.16
N SER A 263 5.38 13.60 -17.88
CA SER A 263 4.10 13.00 -17.46
C SER A 263 3.48 13.82 -16.33
N PRO A 264 2.16 13.93 -16.24
CA PRO A 264 1.48 14.52 -15.08
C PRO A 264 1.74 13.73 -13.77
N ALA A 265 1.99 12.42 -13.89
CA ALA A 265 2.25 11.53 -12.76
C ALA A 265 3.44 10.60 -13.03
N PRO A 266 4.67 11.13 -13.14
CA PRO A 266 5.84 10.35 -13.52
C PRO A 266 6.20 9.26 -12.51
N GLU A 267 5.86 9.45 -11.23
CA GLU A 267 6.08 8.48 -10.14
C GLU A 267 5.14 7.28 -10.19
N ASN A 268 3.93 7.48 -10.72
CA ASN A 268 2.88 6.45 -10.84
C ASN A 268 2.93 5.72 -12.18
N SER A 269 3.86 6.07 -13.06
CA SER A 269 3.94 5.48 -14.39
C SER A 269 4.39 4.02 -14.31
N GLU A 270 3.64 3.12 -14.93
CA GLU A 270 3.99 1.71 -15.06
C GLU A 270 5.19 1.46 -15.99
N PHE A 271 5.64 2.48 -16.74
CA PHE A 271 6.80 2.36 -17.65
C PHE A 271 8.05 1.81 -16.96
N PHE A 272 8.28 2.19 -15.69
CA PHE A 272 9.44 1.70 -14.93
C PHE A 272 9.34 0.21 -14.60
N ASN A 273 8.14 -0.29 -14.40
CA ASN A 273 7.89 -1.70 -14.07
C ASN A 273 7.93 -2.57 -15.33
N LEU A 274 7.34 -2.09 -16.43
CA LEU A 274 7.28 -2.80 -17.70
C LEU A 274 8.64 -2.83 -18.41
N PHE A 275 9.37 -1.71 -18.40
CA PHE A 275 10.61 -1.54 -19.17
C PHE A 275 11.72 -0.83 -18.39
N PRO A 276 12.18 -1.40 -17.26
CA PRO A 276 13.16 -0.73 -16.38
C PRO A 276 14.53 -0.49 -17.03
N PHE A 277 14.85 -1.18 -18.13
CA PHE A 277 16.09 -0.96 -18.88
C PHE A 277 16.04 0.26 -19.81
N TYR A 278 14.84 0.73 -20.17
CA TYR A 278 14.66 1.88 -21.06
C TYR A 278 14.30 3.14 -20.31
N PHE A 279 13.51 3.05 -19.26
CA PHE A 279 13.02 4.19 -18.51
C PHE A 279 13.67 4.24 -17.14
N GLY A 280 14.02 5.44 -16.70
CA GLY A 280 14.61 5.71 -15.40
C GLY A 280 13.82 6.78 -14.67
N LYS A 281 13.81 6.72 -13.34
CA LYS A 281 13.20 7.76 -12.50
C LYS A 281 14.04 9.04 -12.55
N SER A 282 13.41 10.19 -12.31
CA SER A 282 14.10 11.47 -12.14
C SER A 282 15.11 11.41 -10.99
N GLN A 283 16.21 12.20 -11.09
CA GLN A 283 17.16 12.30 -9.98
C GLN A 283 16.58 13.00 -8.74
N ALA A 284 15.54 13.80 -8.90
CA ALA A 284 14.85 14.42 -7.78
C ALA A 284 13.85 13.38 -7.23
N VAL A 285 14.25 12.67 -6.20
CA VAL A 285 13.42 11.73 -5.44
C VAL A 285 13.12 12.32 -4.08
N THR A 286 12.02 11.91 -3.47
CA THR A 286 11.70 12.22 -2.09
C THR A 286 12.16 11.10 -1.17
N MET A 287 12.23 11.36 0.13
CA MET A 287 12.54 10.30 1.09
C MET A 287 11.50 9.16 1.05
N ASN A 288 10.28 9.43 0.59
CA ASN A 288 9.24 8.43 0.35
C ASN A 288 9.68 7.30 -0.60
N ASP A 289 10.58 7.60 -1.55
CA ASP A 289 11.10 6.63 -2.53
C ASP A 289 12.28 5.80 -1.99
N THR A 290 12.72 6.06 -0.76
CA THR A 290 13.90 5.41 -0.18
C THR A 290 13.56 4.08 0.51
N LYS A 291 14.56 3.19 0.54
CA LYS A 291 14.45 1.94 1.33
C LYS A 291 14.26 2.21 2.82
N LEU A 292 14.82 3.31 3.35
CA LEU A 292 14.64 3.69 4.75
C LEU A 292 13.16 3.97 5.04
N TYR A 293 12.50 4.76 4.20
CA TYR A 293 11.08 5.04 4.35
C TYR A 293 10.24 3.77 4.26
N ALA A 294 10.50 2.91 3.27
CA ALA A 294 9.82 1.63 3.11
C ALA A 294 9.99 0.73 4.34
N PHE A 295 11.20 0.65 4.89
CA PHE A 295 11.50 -0.12 6.10
C PHE A 295 10.71 0.39 7.31
N LEU A 296 10.74 1.72 7.57
CA LEU A 296 10.05 2.32 8.70
C LEU A 296 8.52 2.18 8.58
N ASN A 297 7.96 2.28 7.37
CA ASN A 297 6.54 2.02 7.13
C ASN A 297 6.15 0.58 7.46
N VAL A 298 6.96 -0.39 7.08
CA VAL A 298 6.70 -1.80 7.43
C VAL A 298 6.71 -1.99 8.94
N GLN A 299 7.71 -1.41 9.64
CA GLN A 299 7.75 -1.46 11.10
C GLN A 299 6.51 -0.82 11.73
N LEU A 300 6.11 0.36 11.24
CA LEU A 300 4.92 1.05 11.72
C LEU A 300 3.65 0.21 11.51
N ASN A 301 3.48 -0.38 10.32
CA ASN A 301 2.32 -1.22 10.01
C ASN A 301 2.24 -2.44 10.94
N LEU A 302 3.37 -3.10 11.20
CA LEU A 302 3.40 -4.23 12.14
C LEU A 302 3.03 -3.81 13.56
N LEU A 303 3.53 -2.65 14.03
CA LEU A 303 3.21 -2.11 15.35
C LEU A 303 1.75 -1.65 15.46
N LEU A 304 1.17 -1.05 14.42
CA LEU A 304 -0.24 -0.63 14.39
C LEU A 304 -1.22 -1.82 14.37
N ASN A 305 -0.79 -2.97 13.82
CA ASN A 305 -1.57 -4.21 13.77
C ASN A 305 -1.24 -5.17 14.92
N MET A 306 -0.62 -4.67 15.99
CA MET A 306 -0.38 -5.44 17.21
C MET A 306 -1.70 -5.65 17.98
N GLU A 307 -1.94 -6.87 18.45
CA GLU A 307 -3.13 -7.20 19.26
C GLU A 307 -2.80 -7.06 20.76
N GLU A 308 -3.01 -5.87 21.28
CA GLU A 308 -2.68 -5.52 22.68
C GLU A 308 -3.38 -6.40 23.73
N ARG A 309 -4.59 -6.95 23.43
CA ARG A 309 -5.31 -7.85 24.33
C ARG A 309 -4.59 -9.17 24.57
N LEU A 310 -3.66 -9.53 23.68
CA LEU A 310 -2.82 -10.71 23.78
C LEU A 310 -1.38 -10.38 24.20
N GLY A 311 -1.10 -9.13 24.62
CA GLY A 311 0.23 -8.62 24.92
C GLY A 311 0.98 -8.15 23.68
N GLU A 312 2.32 -8.17 23.70
CA GLU A 312 3.15 -7.84 22.53
C GLU A 312 3.04 -8.95 21.47
N THR A 313 1.87 -9.03 20.82
CA THR A 313 1.53 -10.09 19.86
C THR A 313 1.14 -9.47 18.52
N TYR A 314 1.70 -9.97 17.45
CA TYR A 314 1.61 -9.35 16.12
C TYR A 314 0.82 -10.24 15.17
N ASN A 315 0.08 -9.61 14.24
CA ASN A 315 -0.64 -10.33 13.20
C ASN A 315 0.32 -11.03 12.24
N LEU A 316 0.18 -12.34 12.08
CA LEU A 316 1.10 -13.16 11.30
C LEU A 316 1.04 -12.87 9.80
N LEU A 317 -0.15 -12.54 9.27
CA LEU A 317 -0.31 -12.17 7.85
C LEU A 317 0.48 -10.89 7.52
N GLU A 318 0.49 -9.91 8.42
CA GLU A 318 1.28 -8.69 8.23
C GLU A 318 2.79 -8.99 8.31
N PHE A 319 3.21 -9.98 9.12
CA PHE A 319 4.59 -10.46 9.11
C PHE A 319 4.98 -11.13 7.80
N GLU A 320 4.10 -11.94 7.19
CA GLU A 320 4.36 -12.52 5.88
C GLU A 320 4.60 -11.44 4.82
N LYS A 321 3.73 -10.42 4.77
CA LYS A 321 3.90 -9.26 3.87
C LYS A 321 5.21 -8.51 4.15
N ALA A 322 5.57 -8.35 5.42
CA ALA A 322 6.82 -7.70 5.81
C ALA A 322 8.05 -8.48 5.34
N PHE A 323 8.03 -9.81 5.41
CA PHE A 323 9.12 -10.67 4.97
C PHE A 323 9.33 -10.63 3.46
N GLU A 324 8.30 -10.33 2.68
CA GLU A 324 8.37 -10.12 1.23
C GLU A 324 8.87 -8.71 0.86
N ASN A 325 8.78 -7.74 1.78
CA ASN A 325 9.25 -6.39 1.53
C ASN A 325 10.78 -6.34 1.42
N ARG A 326 11.28 -5.83 0.30
CA ARG A 326 12.71 -5.80 -0.02
C ARG A 326 13.55 -5.10 1.05
N ALA A 327 13.12 -3.94 1.54
CA ALA A 327 13.88 -3.17 2.52
C ALA A 327 13.95 -3.88 3.87
N PHE A 328 12.84 -4.45 4.32
CA PHE A 328 12.75 -5.22 5.57
C PHE A 328 13.60 -6.51 5.49
N LYS A 329 13.51 -7.21 4.36
CA LYS A 329 14.28 -8.41 4.07
C LYS A 329 15.80 -8.15 4.10
N GLU A 330 16.26 -7.10 3.41
CA GLU A 330 17.68 -6.72 3.38
C GLU A 330 18.17 -6.33 4.78
N TYR A 331 17.39 -5.56 5.55
CA TYR A 331 17.80 -5.13 6.90
C TYR A 331 18.01 -6.29 7.86
N TYR A 332 17.03 -7.19 7.95
CA TYR A 332 17.10 -8.33 8.86
C TYR A 332 17.84 -9.54 8.24
N SER A 333 18.37 -9.40 7.03
CA SER A 333 19.07 -10.46 6.28
C SER A 333 18.20 -11.72 6.15
N LEU A 334 16.92 -11.53 5.80
CA LEU A 334 15.97 -12.62 5.61
C LEU A 334 16.24 -13.32 4.27
N THR A 335 16.10 -14.63 4.28
CA THR A 335 16.30 -15.51 3.11
C THR A 335 14.95 -16.05 2.60
N GLU A 336 14.95 -16.69 1.44
CA GLU A 336 13.76 -17.40 0.94
C GLU A 336 13.32 -18.53 1.89
N GLU A 337 14.29 -19.16 2.58
CA GLU A 337 13.99 -20.16 3.59
C GLU A 337 13.26 -19.56 4.80
N ASP A 338 13.65 -18.36 5.26
CA ASP A 338 12.95 -17.67 6.34
C ASP A 338 11.50 -17.35 5.95
N ILE A 339 11.26 -16.93 4.68
CA ILE A 339 9.92 -16.71 4.14
C ILE A 339 9.11 -18.02 4.13
N ARG A 340 9.74 -19.13 3.76
CA ARG A 340 9.10 -20.45 3.78
C ARG A 340 8.72 -20.86 5.23
N LEU A 341 9.59 -20.60 6.20
CA LEU A 341 9.33 -20.95 7.60
C LEU A 341 8.18 -20.12 8.20
N ILE A 342 8.11 -18.80 7.94
CA ILE A 342 6.98 -17.98 8.42
C ILE A 342 5.67 -18.42 7.79
N LYS A 343 5.65 -18.73 6.48
CA LYS A 343 4.48 -19.28 5.78
C LYS A 343 4.07 -20.66 6.32
N LYS A 344 5.03 -21.47 6.76
CA LYS A 344 4.76 -22.77 7.40
C LYS A 344 4.06 -22.61 8.74
N ILE A 345 4.41 -21.60 9.53
CA ILE A 345 3.69 -21.28 10.77
C ILE A 345 2.25 -20.86 10.47
N SER A 346 2.04 -19.97 9.51
CA SER A 346 0.71 -19.51 9.08
C SER A 346 -0.15 -20.67 8.53
N SER A 347 0.44 -21.57 7.72
CA SER A 347 -0.27 -22.73 7.17
C SER A 347 -0.76 -23.70 8.25
N ASN A 348 -0.18 -23.64 9.45
CA ASN A 348 -0.64 -24.36 10.64
C ASN A 348 -1.65 -23.57 11.49
N PHE A 349 -2.38 -22.66 10.83
CA PHE A 349 -3.50 -21.88 11.37
C PHE A 349 -3.14 -20.79 12.36
N TYR A 350 -1.87 -20.52 12.63
CA TYR A 350 -1.49 -19.40 13.47
C TYR A 350 -1.94 -18.08 12.83
N GLN A 351 -2.65 -17.27 13.61
CA GLN A 351 -3.08 -15.92 13.23
C GLN A 351 -2.15 -14.85 13.79
N TYR A 352 -1.46 -15.20 14.86
CA TYR A 352 -0.61 -14.30 15.62
C TYR A 352 0.75 -14.91 15.89
N ILE A 353 1.75 -14.04 16.05
CA ILE A 353 3.10 -14.40 16.48
C ILE A 353 3.60 -13.45 17.57
N SER A 354 4.30 -14.01 18.56
CA SER A 354 5.00 -13.29 19.63
C SER A 354 6.24 -14.07 20.03
N LEU A 355 7.04 -13.50 20.93
CA LEU A 355 8.22 -14.19 21.43
C LEU A 355 7.85 -15.51 22.13
N ASP A 356 6.78 -15.54 22.93
CA ASP A 356 6.31 -16.73 23.62
C ASP A 356 5.79 -17.80 22.64
N ILE A 357 5.04 -17.38 21.62
CA ILE A 357 4.55 -18.29 20.58
C ILE A 357 5.74 -18.87 19.78
N LEU A 358 6.73 -18.05 19.44
CA LEU A 358 7.93 -18.49 18.73
C LEU A 358 8.67 -19.59 19.50
N HIS A 359 8.79 -19.44 20.82
CA HIS A 359 9.48 -20.44 21.67
C HIS A 359 8.59 -21.61 22.12
N SER A 360 7.33 -21.69 21.70
CA SER A 360 6.48 -22.84 21.97
C SER A 360 7.01 -24.10 21.29
N ASN A 361 6.88 -25.25 21.96
CA ASN A 361 7.35 -26.54 21.42
C ASN A 361 6.73 -26.83 20.03
N GLU A 362 5.47 -26.45 19.81
CA GLU A 362 4.77 -26.66 18.54
C GLU A 362 5.41 -25.85 17.42
N VAL A 363 5.67 -24.55 17.63
CA VAL A 363 6.27 -23.69 16.60
C VAL A 363 7.73 -24.11 16.37
N GLN A 364 8.49 -24.41 17.42
CA GLN A 364 9.88 -24.89 17.27
C GLN A 364 9.94 -26.20 16.46
N TYR A 365 9.03 -27.13 16.70
CA TYR A 365 8.91 -28.34 15.88
C TYR A 365 8.55 -28.02 14.42
N LEU A 366 7.61 -27.08 14.19
CA LEU A 366 7.23 -26.66 12.83
C LEU A 366 8.40 -26.07 12.05
N ILE A 367 9.24 -25.25 12.67
CA ILE A 367 10.40 -24.63 12.02
C ILE A 367 11.64 -25.52 12.01
N GLY A 368 11.56 -26.74 12.55
CA GLY A 368 12.67 -27.68 12.63
C GLY A 368 13.80 -27.22 13.57
N GLU A 369 13.46 -26.48 14.63
CA GLU A 369 14.40 -25.91 15.61
C GLU A 369 15.48 -25.02 14.95
N ASP A 370 15.12 -24.27 13.88
CA ASP A 370 16.04 -23.38 13.18
C ASP A 370 16.48 -22.20 14.06
N ILE A 371 17.71 -22.30 14.55
CA ILE A 371 18.32 -21.27 15.42
C ILE A 371 18.52 -19.95 14.65
N GLY A 372 18.83 -19.99 13.37
CA GLY A 372 19.06 -18.81 12.54
C GLY A 372 17.79 -17.98 12.38
N PHE A 373 16.71 -18.61 12.00
CA PHE A 373 15.38 -18.02 11.88
C PHE A 373 14.88 -17.47 13.23
N THR A 374 14.99 -18.26 14.30
CA THR A 374 14.60 -17.86 15.64
C THR A 374 15.31 -16.57 16.08
N LYS A 375 16.64 -16.48 15.93
CA LYS A 375 17.42 -15.27 16.27
C LYS A 375 17.01 -14.04 15.45
N LYS A 376 16.65 -14.20 14.19
CA LYS A 376 16.18 -13.09 13.36
C LYS A 376 14.84 -12.54 13.86
N LEU A 377 13.88 -13.42 14.20
CA LEU A 377 12.61 -13.02 14.80
C LEU A 377 12.79 -12.38 16.19
N GLU A 378 13.65 -12.95 17.04
CA GLU A 378 13.99 -12.36 18.35
C GLU A 378 14.53 -10.93 18.20
N LYS A 379 15.38 -10.68 17.19
CA LYS A 379 15.87 -9.34 16.89
C LYS A 379 14.74 -8.41 16.47
N ILE A 380 13.83 -8.84 15.60
CA ILE A 380 12.68 -8.04 15.17
C ILE A 380 11.80 -7.68 16.38
N PHE A 381 11.46 -8.64 17.22
CA PHE A 381 10.64 -8.40 18.42
C PHE A 381 11.35 -7.47 19.42
N LYS A 382 12.67 -7.60 19.56
CA LYS A 382 13.47 -6.71 20.40
C LYS A 382 13.42 -5.27 19.88
N ASP A 383 13.58 -5.06 18.58
CA ASP A 383 13.52 -3.75 17.96
C ASP A 383 12.13 -3.12 18.17
N PHE A 384 11.06 -3.89 18.04
CA PHE A 384 9.69 -3.43 18.31
C PHE A 384 9.45 -3.11 19.78
N SER A 385 9.88 -3.97 20.69
CA SER A 385 9.80 -3.70 22.13
C SER A 385 10.59 -2.45 22.54
N SER A 386 11.71 -2.17 21.87
CA SER A 386 12.47 -0.93 22.08
C SER A 386 11.66 0.30 21.66
N ILE A 387 10.99 0.26 20.51
CA ILE A 387 10.10 1.36 20.04
C ILE A 387 8.94 1.56 21.02
N LEU A 388 8.27 0.48 21.45
CA LEU A 388 7.13 0.56 22.38
C LEU A 388 7.48 1.20 23.73
N LYS A 389 8.75 1.15 24.15
CA LYS A 389 9.23 1.70 25.42
C LYS A 389 9.66 3.18 25.34
N LEU A 390 9.71 3.77 24.14
CA LEU A 390 10.16 5.15 23.96
C LEU A 390 9.22 6.15 24.64
N LYS A 391 9.80 7.17 25.28
CA LYS A 391 9.09 8.19 26.05
C LYS A 391 9.35 9.62 25.59
N SER A 392 10.28 9.84 24.66
CA SER A 392 10.65 11.16 24.18
C SER A 392 11.26 11.11 22.77
N VAL A 393 11.34 12.27 22.13
CA VAL A 393 12.02 12.44 20.83
C VAL A 393 13.52 12.13 20.96
N ASP A 394 14.16 12.48 22.08
CA ASP A 394 15.59 12.18 22.31
C ASP A 394 15.85 10.67 22.41
N GLU A 395 14.95 9.92 23.04
CA GLU A 395 15.07 8.45 23.09
C GLU A 395 14.91 7.85 21.69
N LEU A 396 13.97 8.33 20.88
CA LEU A 396 13.80 7.89 19.49
C LEU A 396 15.04 8.23 18.64
N TYR A 397 15.60 9.43 18.78
CA TYR A 397 16.87 9.81 18.12
C TYR A 397 18.00 8.84 18.48
N ASN A 398 18.17 8.56 19.78
CA ASN A 398 19.20 7.65 20.27
C ASN A 398 18.99 6.20 19.78
N TYR A 399 17.73 5.75 19.70
CA TYR A 399 17.37 4.45 19.14
C TYR A 399 17.85 4.34 17.68
N PHE A 400 17.54 5.29 16.84
CA PHE A 400 18.00 5.27 15.45
C PHE A 400 19.51 5.46 15.31
N LYS A 401 20.14 6.24 16.16
CA LYS A 401 21.58 6.49 16.11
C LYS A 401 22.42 5.31 16.57
N ASN A 402 21.98 4.60 17.61
CA ASN A 402 22.81 3.63 18.32
C ASN A 402 22.35 2.17 18.14
N GLU A 403 21.05 1.90 18.01
CA GLU A 403 20.49 0.57 17.99
C GLU A 403 20.15 0.08 16.59
N ILE A 404 19.84 0.99 15.67
CA ILE A 404 19.54 0.66 14.28
C ILE A 404 20.74 0.94 13.38
N SER A 405 21.21 -0.09 12.68
CA SER A 405 22.29 0.03 11.69
C SER A 405 21.73 0.65 10.38
N LEU A 406 21.40 1.94 10.42
CA LEU A 406 20.90 2.68 9.25
C LEU A 406 21.90 2.73 8.11
N ASP A 407 23.20 2.61 8.40
CA ASP A 407 24.28 2.56 7.41
C ASP A 407 24.08 1.53 6.31
N LYS A 408 23.41 0.41 6.60
CA LYS A 408 23.14 -0.64 5.62
C LYS A 408 22.25 -0.18 4.48
N PHE A 409 21.37 0.81 4.73
CA PHE A 409 20.42 1.31 3.72
C PHE A 409 20.95 2.49 2.92
N ILE A 410 21.76 3.34 3.52
CA ILE A 410 21.97 4.73 3.11
C ILE A 410 23.17 4.91 2.22
N GLN A 411 24.28 4.17 2.45
CA GLN A 411 25.57 4.43 1.78
C GLN A 411 25.60 4.17 0.28
N LYS A 412 24.66 3.44 -0.27
CA LYS A 412 24.68 3.05 -1.70
C LYS A 412 23.71 3.84 -2.59
N GLU A 413 22.60 4.34 -2.06
CA GLU A 413 21.51 4.89 -2.89
C GLU A 413 21.45 6.41 -2.90
N TYR A 414 21.66 7.10 -1.75
CA TYR A 414 21.46 8.54 -1.63
C TYR A 414 22.47 9.19 -0.69
N GLY A 415 23.14 10.27 -1.15
CA GLY A 415 24.23 10.89 -0.38
C GLY A 415 23.80 11.71 0.84
N ASP A 416 22.60 12.29 0.81
CA ASP A 416 22.11 13.25 1.81
C ASP A 416 20.92 12.74 2.67
N VAL A 417 20.47 11.51 2.47
CA VAL A 417 19.34 10.93 3.22
C VAL A 417 19.62 10.88 4.71
N PHE A 418 20.86 10.59 5.09
CA PHE A 418 21.25 10.47 6.50
C PHE A 418 21.13 11.82 7.22
N GLU A 419 21.71 12.85 6.64
CA GLU A 419 21.69 14.20 7.20
C GLU A 419 20.25 14.69 7.36
N LYS A 420 19.48 14.60 6.30
CA LYS A 420 18.06 15.02 6.30
C LYS A 420 17.17 14.19 7.22
N PHE A 421 17.42 12.90 7.36
CA PHE A 421 16.69 12.07 8.31
C PHE A 421 16.93 12.54 9.75
N PHE A 422 18.17 12.86 10.12
CA PHE A 422 18.47 13.35 11.46
C PHE A 422 18.03 14.80 11.71
N GLU A 423 17.91 15.65 10.68
CA GLU A 423 17.30 16.98 10.79
C GLU A 423 15.84 16.93 11.25
N ILE A 424 15.09 15.88 10.89
CA ILE A 424 13.70 15.67 11.31
C ILE A 424 13.58 15.67 12.84
N PHE A 425 14.53 15.05 13.53
CA PHE A 425 14.51 14.99 14.99
C PHE A 425 14.73 16.37 15.63
N GLY A 426 15.46 17.26 14.98
CA GLY A 426 15.56 18.67 15.38
C GLY A 426 14.20 19.36 15.34
N ILE A 427 13.46 19.20 14.25
CA ILE A 427 12.09 19.74 14.09
C ILE A 427 11.13 19.12 15.13
N MET A 428 11.16 17.79 15.29
CA MET A 428 10.34 17.08 16.28
C MET A 428 10.66 17.56 17.72
N LYS A 429 11.93 17.80 18.04
CA LYS A 429 12.35 18.30 19.34
C LYS A 429 11.88 19.73 19.60
N GLU A 430 11.94 20.60 18.59
CA GLU A 430 11.34 21.92 18.68
C GLU A 430 9.84 21.86 18.95
N ASN A 431 9.14 20.93 18.29
CA ASN A 431 7.71 20.72 18.56
C ASN A 431 7.46 20.21 19.97
N GLU A 432 8.25 19.24 20.46
CA GLU A 432 8.17 18.74 21.84
C GLU A 432 8.38 19.83 22.89
N ASN A 433 9.24 20.81 22.61
CA ASN A 433 9.61 21.89 23.55
C ASN A 433 8.72 23.14 23.48
N MET A 434 7.63 23.12 22.68
CA MET A 434 6.73 24.28 22.63
C MET A 434 6.11 24.58 23.99
N SER A 435 6.03 25.87 24.35
CA SER A 435 5.51 26.33 25.66
C SER A 435 4.02 26.04 25.89
N ILE A 436 3.28 25.68 24.83
CA ILE A 436 1.85 25.34 24.95
C ILE A 436 1.59 23.97 25.60
N HIS A 437 2.61 23.12 25.70
CA HIS A 437 2.44 21.75 26.18
C HIS A 437 2.46 21.64 27.71
N LYS A 438 1.51 20.86 28.25
CA LYS A 438 1.62 20.29 29.61
C LYS A 438 2.44 19.00 29.57
N SER A 439 2.23 18.20 28.53
CA SER A 439 2.94 16.96 28.21
C SER A 439 2.78 16.67 26.72
N PHE A 440 3.87 16.43 26.01
CA PHE A 440 3.83 16.09 24.59
C PHE A 440 3.09 14.78 24.31
N LYS A 441 3.14 13.83 25.24
CA LYS A 441 2.36 12.59 25.19
C LYS A 441 0.85 12.81 25.06
N SER A 442 0.32 13.90 25.62
CA SER A 442 -1.13 14.18 25.61
C SER A 442 -1.72 14.48 24.22
N TYR A 443 -0.88 14.65 23.23
CA TYR A 443 -1.30 14.86 21.83
C TYR A 443 -1.55 13.56 21.07
N PHE A 444 -1.19 12.42 21.65
CA PHE A 444 -1.23 11.13 20.96
C PHE A 444 -2.05 10.14 21.76
N ASP A 445 -2.91 9.40 21.07
CA ASP A 445 -3.61 8.26 21.63
C ASP A 445 -2.72 7.01 21.57
N GLY A 446 -2.85 6.13 22.55
CA GLY A 446 -2.10 4.87 22.61
C GLY A 446 -0.62 5.01 22.98
N ASN A 447 0.23 4.24 22.31
CA ASN A 447 1.67 4.15 22.59
C ASN A 447 2.46 5.32 21.98
N LEU A 448 3.22 6.03 22.83
CA LEU A 448 3.99 7.21 22.39
C LEU A 448 5.09 6.85 21.37
N GLY A 449 5.77 5.71 21.52
CA GLY A 449 6.82 5.30 20.58
C GLY A 449 6.26 5.07 19.17
N ILE A 450 5.09 4.44 19.06
CA ILE A 450 4.38 4.28 17.77
C ILE A 450 4.01 5.65 17.19
N ALA A 451 3.48 6.55 18.02
CA ALA A 451 3.12 7.89 17.58
C ALA A 451 4.34 8.69 17.09
N LEU A 452 5.47 8.62 17.78
CA LEU A 452 6.72 9.26 17.38
C LEU A 452 7.27 8.67 16.08
N LEU A 453 7.21 7.35 15.90
CA LEU A 453 7.60 6.70 14.64
C LEU A 453 6.70 7.16 13.48
N LYS A 454 5.39 7.20 13.69
CA LYS A 454 4.42 7.71 12.70
C LYS A 454 4.71 9.17 12.33
N LEU A 455 5.03 10.01 13.32
CA LEU A 455 5.38 11.40 13.10
C LEU A 455 6.69 11.53 12.28
N THR A 456 7.70 10.72 12.58
CA THR A 456 8.96 10.66 11.81
C THR A 456 8.68 10.34 10.34
N ILE A 457 7.90 9.31 10.07
CA ILE A 457 7.52 8.89 8.70
C ILE A 457 6.75 10.00 7.98
N GLN A 458 5.84 10.68 8.67
CA GLN A 458 5.09 11.81 8.10
C GLN A 458 6.02 12.96 7.69
N TYR A 459 7.01 13.31 8.52
CA TYR A 459 8.00 14.34 8.18
C TYR A 459 8.94 13.93 7.04
N MET A 460 9.25 12.64 6.91
CA MET A 460 10.08 12.14 5.82
C MET A 460 9.44 12.31 4.44
N LYS A 461 8.11 12.16 4.35
CA LYS A 461 7.39 11.91 3.10
C LYS A 461 7.77 12.86 1.96
N ASP A 462 7.83 14.16 2.22
CA ASP A 462 7.97 15.19 1.19
C ASP A 462 9.42 15.79 1.12
N ILE A 463 10.35 15.27 1.91
CA ILE A 463 11.73 15.74 1.89
C ILE A 463 12.43 15.28 0.61
N ALA A 464 12.88 16.23 -0.21
CA ALA A 464 13.65 15.95 -1.41
C ALA A 464 15.05 15.45 -1.05
N VAL A 465 15.50 14.37 -1.68
CA VAL A 465 16.83 13.78 -1.52
C VAL A 465 17.54 13.65 -2.86
N THR A 466 18.87 13.58 -2.84
CA THR A 466 19.69 13.48 -4.05
C THR A 466 20.12 12.04 -4.27
N SER A 467 19.70 11.44 -5.38
CA SER A 467 20.16 10.10 -5.77
C SER A 467 21.63 10.10 -6.18
N ASN A 468 22.41 9.17 -5.64
CA ASN A 468 23.79 8.88 -6.06
C ASN A 468 23.87 7.95 -7.28
N GLU A 469 22.74 7.39 -7.72
CA GLU A 469 22.73 6.59 -8.94
C GLU A 469 23.21 7.48 -10.10
N LYS A 470 24.32 7.12 -10.72
CA LYS A 470 24.67 7.67 -12.01
C LYS A 470 23.52 7.35 -12.93
N VAL A 471 22.81 8.38 -13.38
CA VAL A 471 21.83 8.20 -14.44
C VAL A 471 22.54 7.53 -15.59
N ASP A 472 22.14 6.30 -15.86
CA ASP A 472 22.60 5.60 -17.05
C ASP A 472 22.21 6.48 -18.24
N SER A 473 23.21 7.06 -18.92
CA SER A 473 22.98 8.00 -20.00
C SER A 473 22.18 7.41 -21.17
N GLU A 474 21.92 6.12 -21.12
CA GLU A 474 21.14 5.38 -22.12
C GLU A 474 19.65 5.29 -21.77
N ARG A 475 19.26 5.52 -20.49
CA ARG A 475 17.87 5.47 -20.07
C ARG A 475 17.15 6.80 -20.32
N VAL A 476 15.88 6.68 -20.70
CA VAL A 476 14.96 7.82 -20.84
C VAL A 476 14.41 8.20 -19.48
N ILE A 477 14.62 9.45 -19.08
CA ILE A 477 14.10 10.00 -17.82
C ILE A 477 12.74 10.66 -18.10
N ILE A 478 11.68 10.19 -17.44
CA ILE A 478 10.37 10.83 -17.44
C ILE A 478 10.34 11.86 -16.33
N LYS A 479 10.04 13.12 -16.67
CA LYS A 479 9.99 14.26 -15.75
C LYS A 479 8.54 14.62 -15.46
N ASN A 480 8.31 15.28 -14.32
CA ASN A 480 7.01 15.89 -14.07
C ASN A 480 6.68 16.92 -15.17
N ILE A 481 5.42 16.92 -15.63
CA ILE A 481 4.95 17.74 -16.75
C ILE A 481 5.21 19.24 -16.53
N GLU A 482 5.10 19.73 -15.31
CA GLU A 482 5.39 21.13 -14.98
C GLU A 482 6.83 21.54 -15.31
N SER A 483 7.74 20.55 -15.41
CA SER A 483 9.13 20.79 -15.82
C SER A 483 9.24 21.26 -17.29
N ALA A 484 8.21 21.06 -18.09
CA ALA A 484 8.17 21.49 -19.48
C ALA A 484 7.93 23.00 -19.63
N LEU A 485 7.34 23.68 -18.63
CA LEU A 485 6.95 25.09 -18.67
C LEU A 485 8.08 26.02 -19.17
N TYR A 486 9.29 25.81 -18.68
CA TYR A 486 10.42 26.67 -19.01
C TYR A 486 11.55 25.93 -19.75
N ALA A 487 11.21 24.81 -20.40
CA ALA A 487 12.20 24.00 -21.11
C ALA A 487 12.90 24.78 -22.25
N ASN A 488 12.23 25.74 -22.89
CA ASN A 488 12.80 26.58 -23.89
C ASN A 488 13.77 27.64 -23.35
N GLU A 489 13.55 28.14 -22.14
CA GLU A 489 14.40 29.13 -21.51
C GLU A 489 15.84 28.62 -21.31
N THR A 490 16.02 27.33 -21.08
CA THR A 490 17.33 26.71 -20.95
C THR A 490 18.13 26.68 -22.27
N LYS A 491 17.45 26.62 -23.42
CA LYS A 491 18.09 26.54 -24.75
C LYS A 491 18.84 27.83 -25.12
N HIS A 492 18.37 28.96 -24.63
CA HIS A 492 19.04 30.28 -24.83
C HIS A 492 20.30 30.47 -23.95
N LEU A 493 20.51 29.60 -22.95
CA LEU A 493 21.75 29.62 -22.14
C LEU A 493 22.95 29.07 -22.90
N PHE A 494 22.73 28.07 -23.74
CA PHE A 494 23.78 27.46 -24.56
C PHE A 494 23.62 27.95 -25.99
N ARG A 495 24.64 28.59 -26.57
CA ARG A 495 24.71 28.88 -28.00
C ARG A 495 24.71 27.55 -28.75
N ASP A 496 23.56 26.95 -28.89
CA ASP A 496 23.38 25.74 -29.72
C ASP A 496 23.43 26.15 -31.17
N GLN A 497 24.57 25.89 -31.78
CA GLN A 497 24.76 25.92 -33.21
C GLN A 497 23.86 24.84 -33.83
N GLY A 498 22.61 25.18 -34.15
CA GLY A 498 21.82 24.67 -35.25
C GLY A 498 21.55 23.17 -35.39
N ARG A 499 21.81 22.30 -34.44
CA ARG A 499 21.79 20.81 -34.64
C ARG A 499 20.69 19.98 -34.00
N PHE A 500 19.87 20.48 -33.09
CA PHE A 500 18.83 19.63 -32.47
C PHE A 500 17.53 20.39 -32.28
N SER A 501 16.53 20.10 -33.13
CA SER A 501 15.14 20.33 -32.76
C SER A 501 14.76 19.32 -31.71
N LYS A 502 14.83 19.68 -30.41
CA LYS A 502 14.32 18.82 -29.34
C LYS A 502 12.81 18.72 -29.51
N THR A 503 12.31 17.50 -29.55
CA THR A 503 10.89 17.21 -29.47
C THR A 503 10.54 16.98 -28.00
N ASN A 504 9.44 17.54 -27.52
CA ASN A 504 8.89 17.21 -26.23
C ASN A 504 7.83 16.13 -26.38
N PHE A 505 7.94 15.11 -25.57
CA PHE A 505 6.98 14.02 -25.48
C PHE A 505 6.17 14.18 -24.19
N PHE A 506 4.86 14.37 -24.35
CA PHE A 506 3.90 14.42 -23.25
C PHE A 506 3.18 13.09 -23.21
N ILE A 507 3.35 12.32 -22.15
CA ILE A 507 2.81 10.97 -21.97
C ILE A 507 1.77 10.95 -20.86
N ASP A 508 0.89 9.98 -20.85
CA ASP A 508 -0.21 9.86 -19.89
C ASP A 508 -1.18 11.06 -19.87
N ILE A 509 -1.46 11.68 -21.01
CA ILE A 509 -2.36 12.85 -21.07
C ILE A 509 -3.80 12.36 -21.19
N THR A 510 -4.37 11.95 -20.06
CA THR A 510 -5.73 11.41 -19.92
C THR A 510 -6.60 12.32 -19.05
N SER A 511 -7.92 12.16 -19.10
CA SER A 511 -8.88 13.03 -18.42
C SER A 511 -8.76 12.99 -16.90
N ASP A 512 -8.38 11.84 -16.33
CA ASP A 512 -8.16 11.62 -14.90
C ASP A 512 -6.86 12.26 -14.37
N LEU A 513 -5.86 12.48 -15.24
CA LEU A 513 -4.61 13.15 -14.92
C LEU A 513 -4.55 14.61 -15.37
N MET A 514 -5.17 14.95 -16.51
CA MET A 514 -5.16 16.29 -17.07
C MET A 514 -6.54 16.68 -17.66
N PRO A 515 -7.33 17.54 -17.01
CA PRO A 515 -7.00 18.36 -15.83
C PRO A 515 -6.90 17.60 -14.53
N GLY A 516 -7.30 16.33 -14.49
CA GLY A 516 -7.41 15.55 -13.28
C GLY A 516 -8.54 16.03 -12.35
N ASN A 517 -8.59 15.49 -11.16
CA ASN A 517 -9.55 15.93 -10.16
C ASN A 517 -9.09 17.26 -9.54
N ILE A 518 -9.84 18.32 -9.81
CA ILE A 518 -9.63 19.61 -9.12
C ILE A 518 -10.30 19.49 -7.77
N LYS A 519 -9.48 19.42 -6.69
CA LYS A 519 -9.99 19.28 -5.32
C LYS A 519 -11.01 20.36 -5.01
N ASP A 520 -12.15 19.92 -4.51
CA ASP A 520 -13.15 20.81 -3.92
C ASP A 520 -12.53 21.49 -2.69
N ASN A 521 -12.73 22.78 -2.59
CA ASN A 521 -12.67 23.40 -1.29
C ASN A 521 -14.04 23.13 -0.63
N LEU A 522 -14.07 22.20 0.31
CA LEU A 522 -15.31 21.69 0.92
C LEU A 522 -16.13 22.76 1.64
N ILE A 523 -15.53 23.91 1.95
CA ILE A 523 -16.15 24.92 2.83
C ILE A 523 -17.09 25.83 2.06
N PHE A 524 -16.71 26.28 0.84
CA PHE A 524 -17.54 27.16 0.01
C PHE A 524 -18.08 26.44 -1.21
N THR A 525 -19.38 26.59 -1.46
CA THR A 525 -19.99 26.16 -2.72
C THR A 525 -19.48 27.01 -3.90
N GLU A 526 -19.53 26.49 -5.11
CA GLU A 526 -19.13 27.25 -6.31
C GLU A 526 -19.93 28.55 -6.50
N LYS A 527 -21.19 28.56 -6.08
CA LYS A 527 -22.03 29.77 -6.11
C LYS A 527 -21.50 30.81 -5.13
N GLN A 528 -21.21 30.42 -3.90
CA GLN A 528 -20.62 31.32 -2.89
C GLN A 528 -19.25 31.82 -3.33
N ARG A 529 -18.42 30.98 -3.95
CA ARG A 529 -17.11 31.40 -4.46
C ARG A 529 -17.25 32.52 -5.52
N LYS A 530 -18.22 32.40 -6.43
CA LYS A 530 -18.51 33.46 -7.42
C LYS A 530 -18.98 34.75 -6.75
N GLU A 531 -19.92 34.65 -5.79
CA GLU A 531 -20.46 35.81 -5.05
C GLU A 531 -19.40 36.54 -4.23
N LEU A 532 -18.42 35.79 -3.67
CA LEU A 532 -17.32 36.32 -2.85
C LEU A 532 -16.04 36.67 -3.65
N ASN A 533 -16.07 36.57 -4.96
CA ASN A 533 -14.92 36.75 -5.86
C ASN A 533 -13.70 35.86 -5.51
N LEU A 534 -13.95 34.67 -4.93
CA LEU A 534 -12.92 33.65 -4.69
C LEU A 534 -12.68 32.85 -5.96
N THR A 535 -11.49 32.25 -6.08
CA THR A 535 -11.14 31.44 -7.25
C THR A 535 -12.03 30.19 -7.33
N THR A 536 -12.78 30.05 -8.43
CA THR A 536 -13.69 28.91 -8.68
C THR A 536 -12.95 27.69 -9.24
N LYS A 537 -13.60 26.51 -9.23
CA LYS A 537 -13.09 25.32 -9.92
C LYS A 537 -12.87 25.56 -11.42
N GLU A 538 -13.79 26.29 -12.03
CA GLU A 538 -13.72 26.60 -13.45
C GLU A 538 -12.50 27.48 -13.77
N GLU A 539 -12.24 28.51 -12.95
CA GLU A 539 -11.03 29.33 -13.09
C GLU A 539 -9.75 28.51 -12.87
N LYS A 540 -9.73 27.63 -11.87
CA LYS A 540 -8.59 26.70 -11.66
C LYS A 540 -8.37 25.78 -12.84
N ARG A 541 -9.46 25.27 -13.45
CA ARG A 541 -9.39 24.42 -14.65
C ARG A 541 -8.85 25.20 -15.86
N GLU A 542 -9.29 26.43 -16.04
CA GLU A 542 -8.82 27.32 -17.12
C GLU A 542 -7.33 27.64 -16.93
N ILE A 543 -6.86 27.92 -15.73
CA ILE A 543 -5.43 28.14 -15.45
C ILE A 543 -4.61 26.88 -15.76
N LYS A 544 -5.10 25.67 -15.36
CA LYS A 544 -4.45 24.40 -15.72
C LYS A 544 -4.40 24.20 -17.24
N LYS A 545 -5.49 24.50 -17.93
CA LYS A 545 -5.58 24.45 -19.39
C LYS A 545 -4.54 25.39 -20.03
N TYR A 546 -4.52 26.65 -19.60
CA TYR A 546 -3.53 27.62 -20.06
C TYR A 546 -2.09 27.13 -19.87
N ARG A 547 -1.75 26.62 -18.67
CA ARG A 547 -0.41 26.09 -18.39
C ARG A 547 -0.06 24.89 -19.27
N PHE A 548 -1.01 23.99 -19.52
CA PHE A 548 -0.81 22.85 -20.43
C PHE A 548 -0.53 23.34 -21.85
N PHE A 549 -1.29 24.28 -22.35
CA PHE A 549 -1.05 24.84 -23.70
C PHE A 549 0.24 25.63 -23.78
N GLN A 550 0.61 26.37 -22.74
CA GLN A 550 1.91 27.05 -22.65
C GLN A 550 3.06 26.04 -22.81
N MET A 551 3.01 24.88 -22.11
CA MET A 551 4.03 23.84 -22.22
C MET A 551 4.13 23.28 -23.66
N ILE A 552 3.02 23.11 -24.34
CA ILE A 552 3.00 22.62 -25.73
C ILE A 552 3.52 23.67 -26.70
N PHE A 553 3.05 24.91 -26.59
CA PHE A 553 3.34 25.97 -27.56
C PHE A 553 4.71 26.61 -27.45
N THR A 554 5.34 26.52 -26.28
CA THR A 554 6.72 27.02 -26.09
C THR A 554 7.78 26.14 -26.75
N ASN A 555 7.38 24.98 -27.30
CA ASN A 555 8.27 24.07 -28.01
C ASN A 555 7.97 24.04 -29.51
N ARG A 556 9.00 23.80 -30.34
CA ARG A 556 8.84 23.72 -31.79
C ARG A 556 8.06 22.46 -32.24
N ASN A 557 8.31 21.33 -31.56
CA ASN A 557 7.61 20.08 -31.85
C ASN A 557 7.12 19.45 -30.50
N SER A 558 5.87 19.08 -30.46
CA SER A 558 5.23 18.43 -29.33
C SER A 558 4.55 17.14 -29.78
N VAL A 559 4.86 16.05 -29.12
CA VAL A 559 4.23 14.74 -29.33
C VAL A 559 3.45 14.41 -28.07
N ILE A 560 2.16 14.21 -28.21
CA ILE A 560 1.24 13.94 -27.12
C ILE A 560 0.76 12.50 -27.23
N PHE A 561 0.90 11.75 -26.14
CA PHE A 561 0.32 10.43 -26.00
C PHE A 561 -0.85 10.49 -25.03
N THR A 562 -1.96 9.86 -25.43
CA THR A 562 -3.17 9.73 -24.63
C THR A 562 -3.67 8.28 -24.67
N LYS A 563 -4.53 7.91 -23.73
CA LYS A 563 -5.12 6.58 -23.63
C LYS A 563 -6.63 6.65 -23.61
N LYS A 564 -7.27 5.65 -24.20
CA LYS A 564 -8.71 5.43 -24.04
C LYS A 564 -8.95 3.96 -23.70
N ASN A 565 -9.51 3.72 -22.50
CA ASN A 565 -9.88 2.39 -22.04
C ASN A 565 -11.23 2.48 -21.31
N GLU A 566 -12.29 2.04 -21.99
CA GLU A 566 -13.67 2.13 -21.47
C GLU A 566 -13.86 1.22 -20.23
N ASP A 567 -13.20 0.07 -20.18
CA ASP A 567 -13.30 -0.87 -19.06
C ASP A 567 -12.71 -0.29 -17.76
N LYS A 568 -11.69 0.55 -17.87
CA LYS A 568 -11.04 1.24 -16.74
C LYS A 568 -11.56 2.65 -16.50
N GLY A 569 -12.51 3.14 -17.31
CA GLY A 569 -13.01 4.51 -17.23
C GLY A 569 -11.99 5.59 -17.59
N ILE A 570 -10.93 5.24 -18.33
CA ILE A 570 -9.90 6.17 -18.79
C ILE A 570 -10.33 6.76 -20.14
N ASP A 571 -10.35 8.09 -20.23
CA ASP A 571 -10.71 8.80 -21.46
C ASP A 571 -9.66 9.86 -21.82
N ILE A 572 -9.71 10.32 -23.04
CA ILE A 572 -8.84 11.37 -23.59
C ILE A 572 -9.04 12.66 -22.79
N SER A 573 -7.94 13.39 -22.57
CA SER A 573 -8.04 14.70 -21.93
C SER A 573 -8.88 15.67 -22.77
N PRO A 574 -9.86 16.38 -22.19
CA PRO A 574 -10.66 17.38 -22.90
C PRO A 574 -9.82 18.53 -23.47
N PHE A 575 -8.62 18.76 -22.94
CA PHE A 575 -7.68 19.75 -23.47
C PHE A 575 -7.11 19.33 -24.85
N ILE A 576 -6.98 18.02 -25.09
CA ILE A 576 -6.58 17.49 -26.40
C ILE A 576 -7.70 17.68 -27.40
N ASP A 577 -8.96 17.44 -27.04
CA ASP A 577 -10.10 17.65 -27.90
C ASP A 577 -10.20 19.12 -28.36
N GLU A 578 -9.95 20.05 -27.41
CA GLU A 578 -9.94 21.48 -27.75
C GLU A 578 -8.84 21.87 -28.78
N LEU A 579 -7.61 21.29 -28.61
CA LEU A 579 -6.53 21.45 -29.60
C LEU A 579 -6.89 20.86 -30.96
N CYS A 580 -7.52 19.69 -30.99
CA CYS A 580 -7.94 19.03 -32.22
C CYS A 580 -8.98 19.87 -32.99
N ILE A 581 -9.95 20.40 -32.25
CA ILE A 581 -11.01 21.27 -32.86
C ILE A 581 -10.41 22.58 -33.37
N LYS A 582 -9.56 23.26 -32.57
CA LYS A 582 -9.02 24.58 -32.95
C LYS A 582 -8.08 24.53 -34.15
N TYR A 583 -7.24 23.48 -34.22
CA TYR A 583 -6.16 23.40 -35.23
C TYR A 583 -6.37 22.29 -36.28
N ASP A 584 -7.53 21.68 -36.35
CA ASP A 584 -7.86 20.54 -37.24
C ASP A 584 -6.83 19.39 -37.14
N LEU A 585 -6.47 19.04 -35.90
CA LEU A 585 -5.51 17.96 -35.64
C LEU A 585 -6.20 16.62 -35.60
N LYS A 586 -5.50 15.58 -36.08
CA LYS A 586 -5.99 14.20 -36.03
C LYS A 586 -5.31 13.42 -34.90
N ILE A 587 -6.10 12.66 -34.17
CA ILE A 587 -5.61 11.66 -33.22
C ILE A 587 -5.29 10.41 -34.03
N ASN A 588 -4.01 10.02 -34.04
CA ASN A 588 -3.53 8.85 -34.76
C ASN A 588 -3.39 7.67 -33.80
N SER A 589 -3.55 6.45 -34.30
CA SER A 589 -3.18 5.27 -33.51
C SER A 589 -1.70 5.30 -33.16
N ALA A 590 -1.35 4.81 -31.97
CA ALA A 590 0.04 4.73 -31.52
C ALA A 590 0.90 3.93 -32.52
N PRO A 591 2.04 4.46 -32.97
CA PRO A 591 2.86 3.81 -34.00
C PRO A 591 3.59 2.61 -33.38
N ILE A 592 3.12 1.41 -33.67
CA ILE A 592 3.72 0.15 -33.22
C ILE A 592 4.01 -0.74 -34.43
N GLU A 593 5.26 -1.23 -34.51
CA GLU A 593 5.61 -2.41 -35.28
C GLU A 593 5.97 -3.54 -34.29
N LEU A 594 5.01 -4.39 -33.97
CA LEU A 594 5.10 -5.39 -32.89
C LEU A 594 6.37 -6.23 -32.98
N ASN A 595 6.71 -6.72 -34.17
CA ASN A 595 7.90 -7.57 -34.37
C ASN A 595 9.20 -6.81 -34.05
N LYS A 596 9.31 -5.54 -34.48
CA LYS A 596 10.50 -4.72 -34.19
C LYS A 596 10.57 -4.32 -32.73
N SER A 597 9.44 -4.01 -32.12
CA SER A 597 9.39 -3.71 -30.67
C SER A 597 9.83 -4.93 -29.84
N ILE A 598 9.39 -6.14 -30.22
CA ILE A 598 9.82 -7.39 -29.57
C ILE A 598 11.32 -7.64 -29.79
N GLU A 599 11.86 -7.38 -30.97
CA GLU A 599 13.31 -7.51 -31.22
C GLU A 599 14.14 -6.52 -30.39
N ILE A 600 13.67 -5.31 -30.25
CA ILE A 600 14.32 -4.28 -29.41
C ILE A 600 14.30 -4.72 -27.94
N LEU A 601 13.16 -5.23 -27.46
CA LEU A 601 13.03 -5.75 -26.09
C LEU A 601 13.96 -6.95 -25.86
N LYS A 602 14.01 -7.90 -26.77
CA LYS A 602 14.91 -9.07 -26.67
C LYS A 602 16.39 -8.67 -26.58
N LYS A 603 16.83 -7.65 -27.30
CA LYS A 603 18.20 -7.14 -27.23
C LYS A 603 18.53 -6.44 -25.92
N SER A 604 17.53 -6.00 -25.18
CA SER A 604 17.68 -5.22 -23.95
C SER A 604 17.62 -6.06 -22.69
N ILE A 605 17.06 -7.28 -22.78
CA ILE A 605 17.02 -8.22 -21.65
C ILE A 605 18.38 -8.93 -21.59
N PRO A 606 19.11 -8.84 -20.47
CA PRO A 606 20.37 -9.58 -20.33
C PRO A 606 20.15 -11.07 -20.61
N SER A 607 21.01 -11.67 -21.41
CA SER A 607 20.92 -13.09 -21.77
C SER A 607 20.96 -14.05 -20.58
N SER A 608 21.43 -13.59 -19.42
CA SER A 608 21.38 -14.31 -18.15
C SER A 608 19.97 -14.46 -17.56
N VAL A 609 19.00 -13.64 -17.99
CA VAL A 609 17.59 -13.71 -17.53
C VAL A 609 16.76 -14.61 -18.44
N ILE A 610 17.17 -14.78 -19.69
CA ILE A 610 16.58 -15.75 -20.62
C ILE A 610 17.33 -17.08 -20.49
N GLY A 611 17.27 -17.69 -19.30
CA GLY A 611 17.53 -19.12 -19.19
C GLY A 611 16.50 -19.84 -20.07
N ASN A 612 16.93 -20.87 -20.78
CA ASN A 612 16.04 -21.75 -21.53
C ASN A 612 14.99 -22.35 -20.59
N LEU A 613 13.93 -21.64 -20.36
CA LEU A 613 12.71 -22.16 -19.78
C LEU A 613 11.98 -22.94 -20.90
N GLU A 614 12.55 -24.08 -21.27
CA GLU A 614 11.75 -25.13 -21.90
C GLU A 614 10.79 -25.66 -20.84
N PHE A 615 9.61 -25.09 -20.76
CA PHE A 615 8.48 -25.74 -20.11
C PHE A 615 8.11 -26.97 -20.95
N LYS A 616 8.72 -28.11 -20.64
CA LYS A 616 8.16 -29.38 -21.05
C LYS A 616 6.79 -29.49 -20.39
N LYS A 617 5.74 -29.65 -21.17
CA LYS A 617 4.38 -29.92 -20.68
C LYS A 617 4.46 -31.06 -19.67
N GLY A 618 4.20 -30.73 -18.40
CA GLY A 618 4.29 -31.46 -17.20
C GLY A 618 3.85 -32.91 -17.19
N GLU A 619 4.78 -33.78 -17.51
CA GLU A 619 4.79 -35.14 -16.99
C GLU A 619 5.78 -35.16 -15.84
N PHE A 620 5.27 -35.16 -14.61
CA PHE A 620 6.10 -35.32 -13.42
C PHE A 620 6.47 -36.82 -13.32
N SER A 621 7.72 -37.16 -13.65
CA SER A 621 8.24 -38.51 -13.49
C SER A 621 8.46 -38.84 -12.00
N LYS A 622 8.19 -40.09 -11.64
CA LYS A 622 8.53 -40.60 -10.32
C LYS A 622 10.00 -41.00 -10.29
N GLU A 623 10.69 -40.57 -9.25
CA GLU A 623 12.07 -40.94 -8.97
C GLU A 623 12.13 -41.69 -7.63
N GLU A 624 13.13 -42.60 -7.50
CA GLU A 624 13.33 -43.30 -6.22
C GLU A 624 13.64 -42.32 -5.08
N SER A 625 14.26 -41.18 -5.38
CA SER A 625 14.54 -40.10 -4.46
C SER A 625 13.26 -39.41 -3.86
N ASP A 626 12.11 -39.55 -4.50
CA ASP A 626 10.82 -39.05 -3.96
C ASP A 626 10.39 -39.80 -2.69
N PHE A 627 10.89 -41.02 -2.51
CA PHE A 627 10.50 -41.89 -1.40
C PHE A 627 11.65 -42.04 -0.40
N LYS A 628 11.62 -41.23 0.65
CA LYS A 628 12.65 -41.24 1.68
C LYS A 628 12.77 -42.63 2.34
N ASP A 629 13.97 -43.16 2.38
CA ASP A 629 14.27 -44.49 2.94
C ASP A 629 13.49 -45.65 2.29
N ASN A 630 13.08 -45.52 1.03
CA ASN A 630 12.24 -46.45 0.31
C ASN A 630 10.90 -46.75 1.03
N ARG A 631 10.34 -45.75 1.70
CA ARG A 631 9.11 -45.89 2.51
C ARG A 631 8.05 -44.90 2.07
N LEU A 632 6.81 -45.38 2.03
CA LEU A 632 5.61 -44.58 1.80
C LEU A 632 4.62 -44.78 2.94
N ASN A 633 4.38 -43.70 3.71
CA ASN A 633 3.36 -43.68 4.73
C ASN A 633 2.09 -43.05 4.17
N ILE A 634 0.99 -43.76 4.17
CA ILE A 634 -0.32 -43.31 3.61
C ILE A 634 -1.34 -43.22 4.75
N GLY A 635 -1.97 -42.08 4.94
CA GLY A 635 -3.14 -41.87 5.78
C GLY A 635 -4.43 -41.95 4.97
N ALA A 636 -5.60 -41.97 5.61
CA ALA A 636 -6.90 -42.02 4.91
C ALA A 636 -7.09 -40.84 3.93
N TYR A 637 -6.72 -39.63 4.33
CA TYR A 637 -6.76 -38.44 3.46
C TYR A 637 -5.72 -38.47 2.34
N ASP A 638 -4.51 -38.96 2.64
CA ASP A 638 -3.45 -39.17 1.65
C ASP A 638 -3.91 -40.16 0.57
N TYR A 639 -4.58 -41.24 0.97
CA TYR A 639 -5.14 -42.23 0.07
C TYR A 639 -6.21 -41.64 -0.85
N ASP A 640 -7.12 -40.82 -0.32
CA ASP A 640 -8.13 -40.16 -1.12
C ASP A 640 -7.51 -39.25 -2.22
N ASN A 641 -6.49 -38.48 -1.87
CA ASN A 641 -5.74 -37.65 -2.84
C ASN A 641 -4.96 -38.51 -3.85
N LEU A 642 -4.36 -39.61 -3.40
CA LEU A 642 -3.61 -40.53 -4.27
C LEU A 642 -4.53 -41.11 -5.35
N VAL A 643 -5.77 -41.49 -5.01
CA VAL A 643 -6.74 -42.05 -5.96
C VAL A 643 -7.34 -40.93 -6.84
N LYS A 644 -7.73 -39.80 -6.26
CA LYS A 644 -8.35 -38.69 -6.98
C LYS A 644 -7.41 -37.95 -7.93
N CYS A 645 -6.20 -37.64 -7.49
CA CYS A 645 -5.21 -36.92 -8.27
C CYS A 645 -3.78 -37.21 -7.76
N PRO A 646 -3.09 -38.21 -8.33
CA PRO A 646 -1.71 -38.56 -7.97
C PRO A 646 -0.74 -37.37 -7.95
N LEU A 647 -0.92 -36.41 -8.86
CA LEU A 647 -0.10 -35.21 -8.90
C LEU A 647 -0.34 -34.28 -7.71
N LYS A 648 -1.59 -34.12 -7.24
CA LYS A 648 -1.90 -33.39 -6.00
C LYS A 648 -1.27 -34.08 -4.78
N PHE A 649 -1.36 -35.41 -4.74
CA PHE A 649 -0.71 -36.19 -3.69
C PHE A 649 0.81 -35.96 -3.67
N TYR A 650 1.46 -35.95 -4.84
CA TYR A 650 2.89 -35.65 -4.96
C TYR A 650 3.23 -34.25 -4.39
N PHE A 651 2.55 -33.20 -4.87
CA PHE A 651 2.82 -31.84 -4.41
C PHE A 651 2.64 -31.69 -2.90
N GLN A 652 1.58 -32.26 -2.36
CA GLN A 652 1.22 -32.10 -0.95
C GLN A 652 2.08 -32.98 -0.02
N LYS A 653 2.28 -34.24 -0.38
CA LYS A 653 2.85 -35.26 0.53
C LYS A 653 4.35 -35.49 0.31
N LEU A 654 4.77 -35.59 -0.94
CA LEU A 654 6.17 -35.93 -1.27
C LEU A 654 7.01 -34.65 -1.45
N ALA A 655 6.59 -33.72 -2.28
CA ALA A 655 7.27 -32.47 -2.49
C ALA A 655 7.04 -31.44 -1.37
N GLN A 656 6.03 -31.64 -0.51
CA GLN A 656 5.70 -30.77 0.62
C GLN A 656 5.54 -29.27 0.24
N LEU A 657 4.95 -29.01 -0.92
CA LEU A 657 4.69 -27.66 -1.37
C LEU A 657 3.60 -27.00 -0.51
N ILE A 658 3.85 -25.79 -0.07
CA ILE A 658 2.89 -24.98 0.69
C ILE A 658 2.10 -24.16 -0.32
N PRO A 659 0.77 -24.35 -0.46
CA PRO A 659 -0.04 -23.57 -1.38
C PRO A 659 -0.16 -22.12 -0.90
N GLU A 660 -0.22 -21.16 -1.84
CA GLU A 660 -0.63 -19.81 -1.52
C GLU A 660 -2.08 -19.83 -1.04
N LYS A 661 -2.34 -19.19 0.09
CA LYS A 661 -3.70 -18.97 0.58
C LYS A 661 -4.28 -17.77 -0.16
N ASP A 662 -5.52 -17.89 -0.62
CA ASP A 662 -6.29 -16.71 -1.03
C ASP A 662 -6.32 -15.70 0.12
N SER A 663 -6.15 -14.42 -0.20
CA SER A 663 -6.05 -13.31 0.76
C SER A 663 -7.35 -13.02 1.54
N GLU A 664 -8.38 -13.84 1.38
CA GLU A 664 -9.60 -13.74 2.17
C GLU A 664 -9.32 -14.15 3.62
N VAL A 665 -9.64 -13.25 4.54
CA VAL A 665 -9.53 -13.49 5.97
C VAL A 665 -10.52 -14.57 6.35
N ASP A 666 -10.06 -15.81 6.51
CA ASP A 666 -10.87 -16.89 7.04
C ASP A 666 -10.97 -16.73 8.56
N TYR A 667 -12.03 -16.06 9.02
CA TYR A 667 -12.22 -15.69 10.43
C TYR A 667 -12.13 -16.89 11.38
N LEU A 668 -12.64 -18.05 10.96
CA LEU A 668 -12.48 -19.31 11.66
C LEU A 668 -12.37 -20.43 10.62
N ASN A 669 -11.15 -20.85 10.34
CA ASN A 669 -10.90 -21.87 9.33
C ASN A 669 -11.62 -23.18 9.66
N LYS A 670 -12.38 -23.71 8.70
CA LYS A 670 -13.18 -24.94 8.86
C LYS A 670 -12.35 -26.16 9.23
N GLN A 671 -11.13 -26.27 8.68
CA GLN A 671 -10.20 -27.36 8.98
C GLN A 671 -9.66 -27.24 10.40
N PHE A 672 -9.29 -26.01 10.81
CA PHE A 672 -8.87 -25.73 12.18
C PHE A 672 -9.99 -26.01 13.18
N LEU A 673 -11.22 -25.56 12.90
CA LEU A 673 -12.40 -25.87 13.73
C LEU A 673 -12.57 -27.39 13.88
N GLY A 674 -12.46 -28.13 12.78
CA GLY A 674 -12.50 -29.60 12.81
C GLY A 674 -11.45 -30.16 13.77
N THR A 675 -10.19 -29.79 13.60
CA THR A 675 -9.09 -30.26 14.46
C THR A 675 -9.32 -29.93 15.95
N MET A 676 -9.82 -28.71 16.23
CA MET A 676 -10.13 -28.28 17.60
C MET A 676 -11.24 -29.12 18.22
N VAL A 677 -12.33 -29.40 17.47
CA VAL A 677 -13.46 -30.21 17.93
C VAL A 677 -13.02 -31.66 18.19
N HIS A 678 -12.22 -32.26 17.30
CA HIS A 678 -11.65 -33.60 17.55
C HIS A 678 -10.83 -33.61 18.83
N LYS A 679 -10.02 -32.57 19.08
CA LYS A 679 -9.20 -32.47 20.30
C LYS A 679 -10.04 -32.32 21.58
N ILE A 680 -11.15 -31.58 21.51
CA ILE A 680 -12.11 -31.46 22.61
C ILE A 680 -12.67 -32.84 22.96
N LEU A 681 -13.16 -33.57 21.97
CA LEU A 681 -13.76 -34.90 22.15
C LEU A 681 -12.71 -35.93 22.62
N GLU A 682 -11.49 -35.92 22.07
CA GLU A 682 -10.37 -36.72 22.55
C GLU A 682 -10.10 -36.50 24.03
N ASN A 683 -10.03 -35.22 24.46
CA ASN A 683 -9.78 -34.86 25.85
C ASN A 683 -10.91 -35.37 26.76
N ILE A 684 -12.16 -35.18 26.37
CA ILE A 684 -13.31 -35.72 27.14
C ILE A 684 -13.20 -37.24 27.26
N VAL A 685 -13.03 -37.96 26.14
CA VAL A 685 -12.90 -39.44 26.14
C VAL A 685 -11.72 -39.88 27.00
N ARG A 686 -10.59 -39.19 26.91
CA ARG A 686 -9.42 -39.50 27.75
C ARG A 686 -9.66 -39.28 29.25
N ASP A 687 -10.45 -38.32 29.61
CA ASP A 687 -10.72 -38.02 31.02
C ASP A 687 -11.69 -39.04 31.62
N ILE A 688 -12.65 -39.61 30.85
CA ILE A 688 -13.69 -40.50 31.32
C ILE A 688 -13.43 -42.02 31.07
N TRP A 689 -12.46 -42.43 30.23
CA TRP A 689 -12.30 -43.80 29.76
C TRP A 689 -12.22 -44.86 30.89
N LYS A 690 -11.58 -44.58 31.99
CA LYS A 690 -11.44 -45.48 33.14
C LYS A 690 -12.79 -45.75 33.80
N GLU A 691 -13.61 -44.73 33.92
CA GLU A 691 -14.94 -44.85 34.50
C GLU A 691 -15.87 -45.60 33.54
N VAL A 692 -15.79 -45.37 32.26
CA VAL A 692 -16.55 -46.10 31.24
C VAL A 692 -16.25 -47.61 31.28
N LEU A 693 -14.98 -47.99 31.42
CA LEU A 693 -14.61 -49.40 31.52
C LEU A 693 -15.15 -50.07 32.80
N SER A 694 -15.37 -49.33 33.87
CA SER A 694 -15.83 -49.85 35.15
C SER A 694 -17.34 -49.78 35.34
N LYS A 695 -17.98 -48.76 34.82
CA LYS A 695 -19.42 -48.46 35.07
C LYS A 695 -20.30 -48.52 33.81
N GLY A 696 -19.70 -48.70 32.61
CA GLY A 696 -20.37 -48.53 31.32
C GLY A 696 -20.40 -47.06 30.86
N ILE A 697 -20.87 -46.81 29.63
CA ILE A 697 -21.02 -45.46 29.09
C ILE A 697 -22.16 -44.73 29.82
N TYR A 698 -21.94 -43.51 30.24
CA TYR A 698 -22.88 -42.67 31.00
C TYR A 698 -23.04 -41.26 30.39
N GLU A 699 -24.08 -40.55 30.78
CA GLU A 699 -24.31 -39.14 30.42
C GLU A 699 -23.28 -38.25 31.08
N ILE A 700 -22.70 -37.34 30.34
CA ILE A 700 -21.70 -36.39 30.83
C ILE A 700 -22.34 -35.04 31.13
N ASP A 701 -22.01 -34.45 32.27
CA ASP A 701 -22.49 -33.14 32.67
C ASP A 701 -22.00 -32.05 31.69
N ARG A 702 -22.91 -31.15 31.33
CA ARG A 702 -22.64 -30.08 30.42
C ARG A 702 -21.51 -29.17 30.90
N GLU A 703 -21.33 -28.96 32.21
CA GLU A 703 -20.25 -28.17 32.77
C GLU A 703 -18.86 -28.75 32.44
N ILE A 704 -18.69 -30.06 32.48
CA ILE A 704 -17.45 -30.75 32.11
C ILE A 704 -17.13 -30.52 30.61
N ILE A 705 -18.18 -30.59 29.78
CA ILE A 705 -18.04 -30.34 28.32
C ILE A 705 -17.60 -28.89 28.05
N VAL A 706 -18.27 -27.91 28.70
CA VAL A 706 -17.94 -26.49 28.56
C VAL A 706 -16.53 -26.21 29.03
N GLU A 707 -16.08 -26.82 30.14
CA GLU A 707 -14.71 -26.66 30.64
C GLU A 707 -13.67 -27.22 29.65
N ALA A 708 -13.95 -28.39 29.05
CA ALA A 708 -13.07 -28.96 28.02
C ALA A 708 -12.99 -28.06 26.76
N ILE A 709 -14.12 -27.47 26.31
CA ILE A 709 -14.15 -26.53 25.19
C ILE A 709 -13.33 -25.29 25.52
N ASN A 710 -13.55 -24.66 26.67
CA ASN A 710 -12.84 -23.44 27.07
C ASN A 710 -11.33 -23.68 27.21
N ARG A 711 -10.92 -24.83 27.74
CA ARG A 711 -9.52 -25.23 27.84
C ARG A 711 -8.86 -25.29 26.45
N GLU A 712 -9.54 -25.87 25.47
CA GLU A 712 -9.02 -26.04 24.13
C GLU A 712 -8.97 -24.69 23.36
N ILE A 713 -9.98 -23.82 23.52
CA ILE A 713 -9.95 -22.45 22.99
C ILE A 713 -8.76 -21.67 23.56
N LYS A 714 -8.52 -21.77 24.85
CA LYS A 714 -7.38 -21.10 25.52
C LYS A 714 -6.03 -21.61 24.98
N ASN A 715 -5.88 -22.90 24.78
CA ASN A 715 -4.65 -23.52 24.27
C ASN A 715 -4.35 -23.07 22.82
N ASN A 716 -5.39 -22.77 22.03
CA ASN A 716 -5.28 -22.37 20.64
C ASN A 716 -5.53 -20.87 20.42
N ARG A 717 -5.35 -20.03 21.44
CA ARG A 717 -5.69 -18.60 21.36
C ARG A 717 -4.95 -17.86 20.23
N SER A 718 -3.71 -18.23 19.96
CA SER A 718 -2.89 -17.69 18.87
C SER A 718 -3.36 -18.09 17.46
N LYS A 719 -4.27 -19.06 17.36
CA LYS A 719 -4.86 -19.54 16.10
C LYS A 719 -6.28 -19.00 15.86
N ILE A 720 -6.81 -18.19 16.77
CA ILE A 720 -8.16 -17.64 16.73
C ILE A 720 -8.12 -16.11 16.74
N LEU A 721 -8.77 -15.48 15.76
CA LEU A 721 -8.87 -14.03 15.71
C LEU A 721 -9.68 -13.49 16.91
N VAL A 722 -9.22 -12.40 17.51
CA VAL A 722 -9.87 -11.77 18.67
C VAL A 722 -11.30 -11.30 18.34
N GLN A 723 -11.55 -10.92 17.09
CA GLN A 723 -12.88 -10.53 16.60
C GLN A 723 -13.93 -11.64 16.73
N MET A 724 -13.47 -12.91 16.85
CA MET A 724 -14.36 -14.07 17.00
C MET A 724 -14.84 -14.31 18.44
N ASP A 725 -14.39 -13.56 19.43
CA ASP A 725 -14.68 -13.80 20.85
C ASP A 725 -16.18 -13.82 21.15
N ILE A 726 -16.96 -12.90 20.59
CA ILE A 726 -18.41 -12.87 20.76
C ILE A 726 -19.05 -14.11 20.13
N TYR A 727 -18.66 -14.46 18.90
CA TYR A 727 -19.18 -15.66 18.23
C TYR A 727 -18.86 -16.95 19.00
N LEU A 728 -17.66 -17.04 19.55
CA LEU A 728 -17.27 -18.20 20.38
C LEU A 728 -18.16 -18.34 21.60
N GLN A 729 -18.36 -17.25 22.36
CA GLN A 729 -19.10 -17.26 23.61
C GLN A 729 -20.62 -17.45 23.42
N GLU A 730 -21.20 -16.73 22.46
CA GLU A 730 -22.66 -16.65 22.33
C GLU A 730 -23.22 -17.75 21.39
N ILE A 731 -22.41 -18.31 20.50
CA ILE A 731 -22.89 -19.26 19.49
C ILE A 731 -22.16 -20.59 19.56
N LEU A 732 -20.84 -20.62 19.41
CA LEU A 732 -20.11 -21.88 19.20
C LEU A 732 -20.04 -22.73 20.45
N ILE A 733 -19.70 -22.18 21.61
CA ILE A 733 -19.63 -22.93 22.88
C ILE A 733 -21.00 -23.51 23.26
N PRO A 734 -22.10 -22.77 23.25
CA PRO A 734 -23.43 -23.31 23.51
C PRO A 734 -23.81 -24.45 22.56
N LEU A 735 -23.58 -24.26 21.25
CA LEU A 735 -23.89 -25.25 20.22
C LEU A 735 -23.12 -26.55 20.40
N LEU A 736 -21.77 -26.44 20.56
CA LEU A 736 -20.95 -27.63 20.73
C LEU A 736 -21.26 -28.36 22.04
N SER A 737 -21.49 -27.65 23.14
CA SER A 737 -21.79 -28.24 24.42
C SER A 737 -23.10 -29.05 24.39
N GLU A 738 -24.18 -28.52 23.77
CA GLU A 738 -25.44 -29.19 23.60
C GLU A 738 -25.33 -30.44 22.72
N ASN A 739 -24.68 -30.33 21.57
CA ASN A 739 -24.55 -31.47 20.64
C ASN A 739 -23.65 -32.57 21.20
N ILE A 740 -22.58 -32.25 21.93
CA ILE A 740 -21.74 -33.25 22.58
C ILE A 740 -22.48 -33.94 23.74
N GLU A 741 -23.28 -33.20 24.50
CA GLU A 741 -24.15 -33.77 25.54
C GLU A 741 -25.12 -34.77 24.94
N ILE A 742 -25.84 -34.42 23.85
CA ILE A 742 -26.74 -35.30 23.10
C ILE A 742 -26.00 -36.54 22.61
N PHE A 743 -24.78 -36.42 22.10
CA PHE A 743 -23.95 -37.54 21.64
C PHE A 743 -23.71 -38.56 22.75
N PHE A 744 -23.25 -38.13 23.93
CA PHE A 744 -23.00 -39.04 25.05
C PHE A 744 -24.31 -39.67 25.60
N LYS A 745 -25.45 -38.94 25.59
CA LYS A 745 -26.76 -39.50 25.93
C LYS A 745 -27.17 -40.62 24.98
N LYS A 746 -26.96 -40.45 23.69
CA LYS A 746 -27.25 -41.50 22.69
C LYS A 746 -26.34 -42.72 22.87
N LEU A 747 -25.03 -42.51 23.14
CA LEU A 747 -24.11 -43.61 23.41
C LEU A 747 -24.48 -44.34 24.72
N ALA A 748 -24.78 -43.62 25.78
CA ALA A 748 -25.21 -44.22 27.07
C ALA A 748 -26.50 -45.08 26.89
N SER A 749 -27.42 -44.61 26.06
CA SER A 749 -28.63 -45.36 25.72
C SER A 749 -28.34 -46.62 24.87
N LYS A 750 -27.49 -46.51 23.83
CA LYS A 750 -27.10 -47.61 22.95
C LYS A 750 -26.38 -48.73 23.71
N TYR A 751 -25.46 -48.37 24.61
CA TYR A 751 -24.63 -49.32 25.36
C TYR A 751 -25.13 -49.59 26.78
N ARG A 752 -26.41 -49.39 27.06
CA ARG A 752 -26.98 -49.61 28.39
C ARG A 752 -26.92 -51.11 28.76
N ASN A 753 -26.28 -51.36 29.89
CA ASN A 753 -26.06 -52.72 30.41
C ASN A 753 -25.14 -53.62 29.54
N ILE A 754 -24.32 -53.04 28.66
CA ILE A 754 -23.37 -53.77 27.84
C ILE A 754 -21.98 -53.56 28.39
N ASN A 755 -21.24 -54.68 28.49
CA ASN A 755 -19.83 -54.61 28.98
C ASN A 755 -18.92 -54.00 27.88
N ILE A 756 -18.19 -52.93 28.26
CA ILE A 756 -17.25 -52.23 27.36
C ILE A 756 -15.83 -52.74 27.67
N ARG A 757 -15.19 -53.36 26.70
CA ARG A 757 -13.83 -53.88 26.79
C ARG A 757 -12.78 -52.84 26.41
N ARG A 758 -13.12 -51.90 25.50
CA ARG A 758 -12.30 -50.80 25.10
C ARG A 758 -13.15 -49.58 24.81
N PHE A 759 -12.71 -48.43 25.29
CA PHE A 759 -13.26 -47.11 24.99
C PHE A 759 -12.09 -46.15 24.82
N GLN A 760 -11.66 -45.89 23.60
CA GLN A 760 -10.44 -45.18 23.31
C GLN A 760 -10.61 -44.16 22.17
N GLY A 761 -10.31 -42.89 22.48
CA GLY A 761 -10.18 -41.82 21.50
C GLY A 761 -8.81 -41.81 20.81
N GLU A 762 -8.76 -41.28 19.63
CA GLU A 762 -7.54 -41.07 18.81
C GLU A 762 -6.68 -42.35 18.73
N LYS A 763 -7.31 -43.47 18.49
CA LYS A 763 -6.62 -44.76 18.40
C LYS A 763 -5.69 -44.81 17.24
N ASP A 764 -4.37 -44.82 17.52
CA ASP A 764 -3.37 -45.07 16.48
C ASP A 764 -3.54 -46.48 15.90
N ALA A 765 -3.84 -46.54 14.64
CA ALA A 765 -4.04 -47.77 13.86
C ALA A 765 -2.76 -48.17 13.09
N GLY A 766 -1.65 -47.40 13.18
CA GLY A 766 -0.43 -47.67 12.43
C GLY A 766 0.24 -48.99 12.87
N LYS A 767 0.47 -49.91 11.93
CA LYS A 767 1.27 -51.12 12.14
C LYS A 767 2.74 -50.84 11.74
N ASN A 768 3.70 -51.41 12.44
CA ASN A 768 5.10 -51.39 12.13
C ASN A 768 5.50 -52.35 11.00
N THR A 769 4.57 -53.20 10.58
CA THR A 769 4.74 -54.10 9.42
C THR A 769 4.18 -53.45 8.16
N PRO A 770 4.87 -53.50 7.03
CA PRO A 770 4.40 -52.92 5.81
C PRO A 770 3.08 -53.65 5.36
N PHE A 771 2.17 -52.85 4.81
CA PHE A 771 0.93 -53.38 4.20
C PHE A 771 1.23 -53.97 2.81
N ILE A 772 2.16 -53.33 2.09
CA ILE A 772 2.74 -53.83 0.84
C ILE A 772 4.25 -53.83 1.03
N GLN A 773 4.91 -54.93 0.73
CA GLN A 773 6.37 -55.07 0.73
C GLN A 773 6.86 -55.30 -0.70
N ASP A 774 7.56 -54.31 -1.24
CA ASP A 774 8.12 -54.32 -2.59
C ASP A 774 9.34 -53.38 -2.63
N LYS A 775 9.73 -52.85 -3.80
CA LYS A 775 10.80 -51.85 -3.92
C LYS A 775 10.59 -50.66 -2.98
N ILE A 776 9.34 -50.28 -2.75
CA ILE A 776 8.90 -49.25 -1.81
C ILE A 776 7.96 -49.91 -0.81
N ASP A 777 8.34 -49.91 0.46
CA ASP A 777 7.51 -50.44 1.55
C ASP A 777 6.38 -49.47 1.89
N VAL A 778 5.15 -49.88 1.82
CA VAL A 778 3.98 -49.08 2.11
C VAL A 778 3.43 -49.38 3.52
N TYR A 779 3.31 -48.33 4.32
CA TYR A 779 2.77 -48.38 5.66
C TYR A 779 1.45 -47.59 5.73
N LEU A 780 0.38 -48.27 6.15
CA LEU A 780 -0.86 -47.56 6.40
C LEU A 780 -0.79 -46.90 7.79
N ARG A 781 -1.21 -45.64 7.84
CA ARG A 781 -1.21 -44.82 9.04
C ARG A 781 -2.59 -44.20 9.23
N GLY A 782 -2.98 -43.95 10.46
CA GLY A 782 -4.19 -43.23 10.76
C GLY A 782 -4.58 -43.37 12.22
N LYS A 783 -5.46 -42.46 12.64
CA LYS A 783 -6.05 -42.46 13.95
C LYS A 783 -7.58 -42.45 13.80
N ALA A 784 -8.26 -43.43 14.39
CA ALA A 784 -9.71 -43.42 14.47
C ALA A 784 -10.15 -42.55 15.65
N ASP A 785 -11.15 -41.72 15.48
CA ASP A 785 -11.54 -40.70 16.47
C ASP A 785 -12.06 -41.34 17.76
N LEU A 786 -12.92 -42.36 17.65
CA LEU A 786 -13.34 -43.16 18.81
C LEU A 786 -13.53 -44.62 18.39
N VAL A 787 -12.94 -45.52 19.17
CA VAL A 787 -13.10 -46.98 19.02
C VAL A 787 -13.73 -47.56 20.29
N ILE A 788 -14.83 -48.25 20.10
CA ILE A 788 -15.56 -48.98 21.17
C ILE A 788 -15.51 -50.49 20.87
N GLU A 789 -14.93 -51.28 21.75
CA GLU A 789 -15.02 -52.73 21.69
C GLU A 789 -15.87 -53.20 22.88
N SER A 790 -16.94 -53.93 22.57
CA SER A 790 -17.94 -54.38 23.53
C SER A 790 -18.35 -55.81 23.29
N ASP A 791 -19.25 -56.33 24.12
CA ASP A 791 -19.86 -57.65 23.90
C ASP A 791 -20.82 -57.69 22.70
N MET A 792 -21.23 -56.53 22.17
CA MET A 792 -21.98 -56.42 20.94
C MET A 792 -21.10 -56.41 19.67
N GLY A 793 -19.82 -56.30 19.80
CA GLY A 793 -18.88 -56.15 18.68
C GLY A 793 -18.04 -54.86 18.77
N ASN A 794 -17.43 -54.53 17.64
CA ASN A 794 -16.58 -53.34 17.50
C ASN A 794 -17.35 -52.20 16.82
N GLU A 795 -17.19 -50.98 17.30
CA GLU A 795 -17.70 -49.76 16.63
C GLU A 795 -16.58 -48.77 16.44
N ILE A 796 -16.54 -48.10 15.26
CA ILE A 796 -15.70 -46.97 14.96
C ILE A 796 -16.60 -45.76 14.75
N ILE A 797 -16.35 -44.69 15.48
CA ILE A 797 -17.07 -43.43 15.34
C ILE A 797 -16.09 -42.36 14.82
N ASP A 798 -16.48 -41.68 13.78
CA ASP A 798 -15.74 -40.59 13.15
C ASP A 798 -16.48 -39.29 13.40
N TYR A 799 -15.75 -38.26 13.87
CA TYR A 799 -16.30 -36.96 14.18
C TYR A 799 -16.18 -36.02 12.95
N LYS A 800 -17.27 -35.30 12.65
CA LYS A 800 -17.27 -34.35 11.53
C LYS A 800 -17.91 -33.02 11.91
N THR A 801 -17.28 -31.94 11.44
CA THR A 801 -17.83 -30.56 11.50
C THR A 801 -18.44 -30.15 10.16
N GLY A 802 -18.21 -30.89 9.09
CA GLY A 802 -18.68 -30.64 7.73
C GLY A 802 -19.19 -31.90 7.03
N GLY A 803 -18.83 -32.03 5.76
CA GLY A 803 -19.14 -33.22 4.93
C GLY A 803 -18.34 -34.44 5.39
N ALA A 804 -18.96 -35.64 5.28
CA ALA A 804 -18.31 -36.89 5.63
C ALA A 804 -17.72 -37.60 4.41
N GLN A 805 -16.58 -38.27 4.59
CA GLN A 805 -15.99 -39.21 3.64
C GLN A 805 -16.19 -40.62 4.19
N GLU A 806 -17.18 -41.33 3.65
CA GLU A 806 -17.58 -42.66 4.19
C GLU A 806 -16.44 -43.70 4.05
N ALA A 807 -15.65 -43.64 2.98
CA ALA A 807 -14.49 -44.50 2.73
C ALA A 807 -13.39 -44.43 3.84
N GLN A 808 -13.35 -43.36 4.62
CA GLN A 808 -12.41 -43.20 5.73
C GLN A 808 -12.67 -44.22 6.85
N LEU A 809 -13.93 -44.52 7.13
CA LEU A 809 -14.30 -45.52 8.15
C LEU A 809 -13.97 -46.94 7.70
N ASP A 810 -14.10 -47.24 6.39
CA ASP A 810 -13.68 -48.53 5.82
C ASP A 810 -12.16 -48.69 5.96
N TYR A 811 -11.39 -47.62 5.68
CA TYR A 811 -9.96 -47.58 5.80
C TYR A 811 -9.51 -47.87 7.25
N TYR A 812 -10.16 -47.26 8.25
CA TYR A 812 -9.86 -47.51 9.65
C TYR A 812 -10.25 -48.95 10.10
N SER A 813 -11.35 -49.47 9.61
CA SER A 813 -11.73 -50.87 9.91
C SER A 813 -10.71 -51.86 9.35
N ILE A 814 -10.19 -51.64 8.15
CA ILE A 814 -9.14 -52.47 7.54
C ILE A 814 -7.86 -52.43 8.37
N ILE A 815 -7.41 -51.25 8.81
CA ILE A 815 -6.18 -51.10 9.57
C ILE A 815 -6.27 -51.70 10.97
N LEU A 816 -7.39 -51.40 11.69
CA LEU A 816 -7.57 -51.82 13.08
C LEU A 816 -7.93 -53.29 13.23
N PHE A 817 -8.83 -53.79 12.38
CA PHE A 817 -9.43 -55.10 12.49
C PHE A 817 -9.11 -56.05 11.34
N GLY A 818 -8.39 -55.56 10.31
CA GLY A 818 -7.89 -56.32 9.17
C GLY A 818 -8.92 -56.57 8.05
N ASP A 819 -10.11 -56.00 8.17
CA ASP A 819 -11.24 -56.22 7.25
C ASP A 819 -12.24 -55.05 7.40
N GLU A 820 -12.83 -54.59 6.30
CA GLU A 820 -13.78 -53.48 6.23
C GLU A 820 -15.12 -53.77 6.93
N THR A 821 -15.48 -55.05 7.14
CA THR A 821 -16.78 -55.44 7.69
C THR A 821 -16.78 -55.77 9.19
N LYS A 822 -15.60 -55.72 9.84
CA LYS A 822 -15.44 -56.18 11.24
C LYS A 822 -15.82 -55.14 12.30
N ALA A 823 -16.24 -53.96 11.92
CA ALA A 823 -16.70 -52.92 12.84
C ALA A 823 -17.98 -52.26 12.34
N GLU A 824 -18.91 -51.97 13.26
CA GLU A 824 -19.98 -51.02 13.02
C GLU A 824 -19.38 -49.62 12.80
N LYS A 825 -19.94 -48.84 11.93
CA LYS A 825 -19.40 -47.52 11.53
C LYS A 825 -20.43 -46.46 11.79
N THR A 826 -20.05 -45.41 12.48
CA THR A 826 -20.92 -44.29 12.81
C THR A 826 -20.21 -42.97 12.51
N ILE A 827 -20.90 -42.02 11.90
CA ILE A 827 -20.48 -40.67 11.70
C ILE A 827 -21.26 -39.77 12.64
N PHE A 828 -20.57 -39.03 13.50
CA PHE A 828 -21.15 -38.02 14.36
C PHE A 828 -20.84 -36.61 13.80
N ASN A 829 -21.86 -35.92 13.29
CA ASN A 829 -21.72 -34.52 12.90
C ASN A 829 -21.91 -33.62 14.12
N VAL A 830 -20.82 -33.08 14.63
CA VAL A 830 -20.79 -32.33 15.89
C VAL A 830 -21.56 -30.99 15.78
N ILE A 831 -21.55 -30.34 14.61
CA ILE A 831 -22.28 -29.07 14.41
C ILE A 831 -23.79 -29.30 14.31
N LYS A 832 -24.24 -30.42 13.72
CA LYS A 832 -25.67 -30.75 13.55
C LYS A 832 -26.26 -31.56 14.71
N GLY A 833 -25.42 -32.17 15.54
CA GLY A 833 -25.85 -33.06 16.63
C GLY A 833 -26.45 -34.41 16.16
N ASP A 834 -26.22 -34.80 14.91
CA ASP A 834 -26.75 -36.02 14.35
C ASP A 834 -25.73 -37.17 14.23
N MET A 835 -26.20 -38.39 14.39
CA MET A 835 -25.43 -39.62 14.21
C MET A 835 -26.03 -40.43 13.06
N LYS A 836 -25.16 -40.86 12.13
CA LYS A 836 -25.58 -41.62 10.94
C LYS A 836 -24.63 -42.78 10.67
N ALA A 837 -25.17 -43.93 10.26
CA ALA A 837 -24.35 -44.98 9.68
C ALA A 837 -24.08 -44.68 8.20
N PRO A 838 -22.90 -45.06 7.66
CA PRO A 838 -22.65 -45.00 6.22
C PRO A 838 -23.64 -45.85 5.45
N ASN A 839 -24.03 -45.43 4.25
CA ASN A 839 -25.02 -46.10 3.44
C ASN A 839 -24.49 -47.40 2.80
N LYS A 840 -23.18 -47.51 2.58
CA LYS A 840 -22.55 -48.68 1.92
C LYS A 840 -21.06 -48.76 2.26
N VAL A 841 -20.44 -49.89 2.01
CA VAL A 841 -18.97 -50.06 2.00
C VAL A 841 -18.45 -49.47 0.70
N GLU A 842 -17.57 -48.49 0.79
CA GLU A 842 -16.98 -47.81 -0.38
C GLU A 842 -15.56 -48.29 -0.71
N LEU A 843 -14.83 -48.81 0.29
CA LEU A 843 -13.45 -49.28 0.17
C LEU A 843 -13.28 -50.69 0.74
N THR A 844 -12.83 -51.60 -0.12
CA THR A 844 -12.45 -52.97 0.28
C THR A 844 -10.92 -53.02 0.49
N LYS A 845 -10.47 -54.03 1.27
CA LYS A 845 -9.02 -54.25 1.49
C LYS A 845 -8.27 -54.56 0.21
N GLU A 846 -8.88 -55.35 -0.67
CA GLU A 846 -8.35 -55.66 -2.00
C GLU A 846 -8.25 -54.42 -2.87
N GLY A 847 -9.33 -53.61 -2.96
CA GLY A 847 -9.34 -52.36 -3.70
C GLY A 847 -8.30 -51.36 -3.19
N LEU A 848 -8.13 -51.28 -1.86
CA LEU A 848 -7.06 -50.45 -1.26
C LEU A 848 -5.68 -50.87 -1.77
N LYS A 849 -5.42 -52.17 -1.78
CA LYS A 849 -4.12 -52.70 -2.23
C LYS A 849 -3.90 -52.48 -3.73
N GLU A 850 -4.90 -52.73 -4.55
CA GLU A 850 -4.84 -52.55 -6.01
C GLU A 850 -4.56 -51.10 -6.39
N ASN A 851 -5.26 -50.14 -5.83
CA ASN A 851 -5.07 -48.75 -6.13
C ASN A 851 -3.69 -48.24 -5.75
N ILE A 852 -3.11 -48.72 -4.62
CA ILE A 852 -1.77 -48.36 -4.22
C ILE A 852 -0.71 -48.96 -5.17
N LEU A 853 -0.88 -50.21 -5.57
CA LEU A 853 0.01 -50.87 -6.54
C LEU A 853 -0.04 -50.16 -7.90
N GLU A 854 -1.24 -49.85 -8.40
CA GLU A 854 -1.41 -49.08 -9.64
C GLU A 854 -0.69 -47.72 -9.56
N PHE A 855 -0.81 -47.03 -8.43
CA PHE A 855 -0.03 -45.78 -8.19
C PHE A 855 1.47 -46.03 -8.24
N LEU A 856 1.98 -47.08 -7.59
CA LEU A 856 3.43 -47.34 -7.55
C LEU A 856 3.99 -47.76 -8.90
N ASP A 857 3.27 -48.55 -9.67
CA ASP A 857 3.69 -49.07 -10.99
C ASP A 857 3.68 -47.99 -12.08
N ASN A 858 2.91 -46.93 -11.93
CA ASN A 858 2.87 -45.85 -12.90
C ASN A 858 4.17 -44.99 -12.81
N PRO A 859 4.91 -44.79 -13.92
CA PRO A 859 6.15 -44.02 -13.89
C PRO A 859 5.97 -42.51 -13.73
N PHE A 860 4.72 -42.02 -13.78
CA PHE A 860 4.39 -40.61 -13.70
C PHE A 860 3.33 -40.32 -12.63
N TYR A 861 3.40 -39.09 -12.05
CA TYR A 861 2.32 -38.57 -11.23
C TYR A 861 1.22 -37.98 -12.14
N ILE A 862 0.18 -38.75 -12.39
CA ILE A 862 -0.88 -38.38 -13.32
C ILE A 862 -1.79 -37.29 -12.68
N ARG A 863 -2.06 -36.22 -13.43
CA ARG A 863 -3.05 -35.22 -13.05
C ARG A 863 -4.47 -35.71 -13.42
N ASN A 864 -5.44 -35.31 -12.64
CA ASN A 864 -6.84 -35.57 -12.96
C ASN A 864 -7.37 -34.51 -13.93
N GLU A 865 -7.95 -34.96 -15.04
CA GLU A 865 -8.52 -34.09 -16.08
C GLU A 865 -9.99 -33.71 -15.81
N LYS A 866 -10.64 -34.33 -14.87
CA LYS A 866 -12.06 -34.05 -14.55
C LYS A 866 -12.21 -32.71 -13.84
N LYS A 867 -13.14 -31.86 -14.33
CA LYS A 867 -13.42 -30.53 -13.79
C LYS A 867 -13.82 -30.55 -12.30
N ASN A 868 -14.70 -31.48 -11.92
CA ASN A 868 -15.20 -31.62 -10.55
C ASN A 868 -14.17 -32.04 -9.48
N VAL A 869 -12.95 -32.45 -9.90
CA VAL A 869 -11.86 -32.79 -8.98
C VAL A 869 -10.99 -31.56 -8.72
N CYS A 870 -10.85 -30.68 -9.72
CA CYS A 870 -10.01 -29.49 -9.65
C CYS A 870 -10.79 -28.24 -9.20
N GLU A 871 -12.12 -28.26 -9.34
CA GLU A 871 -13.01 -27.18 -8.91
C GLU A 871 -14.10 -27.81 -8.03
N ASN A 872 -14.11 -27.52 -6.75
CA ASN A 872 -15.11 -28.01 -5.82
C ASN A 872 -15.80 -26.83 -5.13
N ASN A 873 -17.12 -26.70 -5.30
CA ASN A 873 -17.94 -25.64 -4.68
C ASN A 873 -17.44 -24.21 -4.90
N GLY A 874 -16.90 -23.91 -6.10
CA GLY A 874 -16.41 -22.58 -6.44
C GLY A 874 -14.96 -22.31 -6.01
N HIS A 875 -14.26 -23.27 -5.42
CA HIS A 875 -12.85 -23.17 -5.09
C HIS A 875 -12.01 -24.00 -6.07
N SER A 876 -11.01 -23.37 -6.66
CA SER A 876 -10.00 -24.04 -7.51
C SER A 876 -9.05 -24.86 -6.65
N CYS A 877 -8.44 -25.91 -7.23
CA CYS A 877 -7.36 -26.65 -6.58
C CYS A 877 -6.18 -25.71 -6.29
N GLU A 878 -5.68 -25.76 -5.06
CA GLU A 878 -4.57 -24.93 -4.58
C GLU A 878 -3.25 -25.06 -5.38
N TYR A 879 -3.11 -26.11 -6.19
CA TYR A 879 -1.94 -26.38 -7.05
C TYR A 879 -2.24 -26.20 -8.55
N ILE A 880 -3.35 -25.56 -8.92
CA ILE A 880 -3.81 -25.48 -10.31
C ILE A 880 -2.80 -24.78 -11.23
N ASP A 881 -2.13 -23.75 -10.71
CA ASP A 881 -1.16 -22.94 -11.48
C ASP A 881 0.14 -23.73 -11.74
N ILE A 882 0.52 -24.63 -10.82
CA ILE A 882 1.73 -25.46 -10.96
C ILE A 882 1.45 -26.71 -11.81
N CYS A 883 0.26 -27.29 -11.71
CA CYS A 883 -0.08 -28.49 -12.47
C CYS A 883 -0.30 -28.24 -13.97
N GLY A 884 -0.32 -26.98 -14.41
CA GLY A 884 -0.45 -26.59 -15.82
C GLY A 884 -1.85 -26.82 -16.41
N LYS A 885 -2.89 -27.03 -15.58
CA LYS A 885 -4.26 -27.06 -16.04
C LYS A 885 -4.74 -25.62 -16.21
N LYS A 886 -5.23 -25.25 -17.41
CA LYS A 886 -5.78 -23.91 -17.62
C LYS A 886 -7.05 -23.72 -16.76
N ARG A 887 -7.14 -22.58 -16.06
CA ARG A 887 -8.41 -22.13 -15.51
C ARG A 887 -9.34 -21.87 -16.70
N ASP A 888 -10.51 -22.47 -16.73
CA ASP A 888 -11.56 -22.02 -17.65
C ASP A 888 -12.05 -20.65 -17.11
N LEU A 889 -11.52 -19.58 -17.70
CA LEU A 889 -11.96 -18.19 -17.45
C LEU A 889 -13.35 -17.98 -18.02
#